data_11b4e7cc4bdae2ffdc8f7aadbe5f7276
#
_entry.id   11b4e7cc4bdae2ffdc8f7aadbe5f7276
#
_cell.length_a   1.000
_cell.length_b   1.000
_cell.length_c   1.000
_cell.angle_alpha   90.00
_cell.angle_beta   90.00
_cell.angle_gamma   90.00
#
_symmetry.space_group_name_H-M   'P 1'
#
loop_
_entity.id
_entity.type
_entity.pdbx_description
1 polymer ?
#
loop_
_entity_poly.entity_id
_entity_poly.type
_entity_poly.pdbx_seq_one_letter_code
_entity_poly.pdbx_strand_id
1 'polypeptide(L)'
;MAEGGAADLDTQRGEIAALLKTQLRKGDTWYLVDSRWFKQWKKYVGFDSWDKYQMGDQNVYPGPVDNSGLLKDGDVLAIKEHLIDELDYILVPTEGWNKLVSWYGLTEGQEPIARKVVEQGMFVKHCKVEVYLTELKLCEDGNMDNVITRRFSKADTIDMIEKEMRKLFSIPDEKETRLWNRYMSNTFEPLNKPDSTIQDAGLYQGQVLVIEQKNEDGTWPRGSMAVKNSSYSLPSSYPTYSNNYDYSEQSRQSERSGLCGLSNLGNTCFMNSAVQCLSNITPLTEYFLKDKYRDELNEDNPLGMKGEIAKTYAELIKQLWSGKYSYVTPRPFKTQVGRFAPQFSGYQQQDSHELLAFLLDGLHEDLNRIRKKPYIQLKDANGRPDKVVAEEAWENHIKRNDSIIVDIFHGLFKSTLVCPVCAKVSVTFDPFCYLTLPLPMKKERTLEVYLVRLDPVAKPTQYKLTVPKVGYISDLCTSLSSLSGVPAEKMIVTDIYNHRFHRIFATNENLSSIMERDDIYVFEVAVNRVEDADHVVIPVHLREKYKQSGYNHTSTPLFGLPFLIAVPRTLSEDKLYNMLLSRLCEETQPPTQHTINGNATNGLLEEGSPSEMETDEQDDESSQDQELPSENENSQSEDSVGGDNELENGVVAPQLSTKGQQTAGLNRKRLFTFQFNNMGKTDFSLIKEDTKLIRFDEGHLRLSDRSYLSLDWEPDIKKKYFDETVVEDYDKHESMEYKPQKKAFFKLKDCIELFTTKEKLGAEDPWYCPNCKQHQQATKKLDLWSLPPVLVVHLKRFSYSRYMRDKLDSLVDFPLRDLDMSEFLINPNAGPCRYDLIAVSNHYGGMGGGHYTAYAKNKEDGKWYNFDDSSVSPASEDQIVSKAGYVLFYQRQDTVKGTGYFHLRASASTGHLDYYFYFFIFFSPFRTTHPIRTE
;
A
#
# COMPACT_ATOMS: atom_id res chain seq x y z
N MET A 1 32.36 3.03 39.31
CA MET A 1 32.09 1.88 40.18
C MET A 1 30.89 2.25 41.07
N ALA A 2 29.70 1.87 40.67
CA ALA A 2 28.50 1.86 41.52
C ALA A 2 27.99 0.42 41.51
N GLU A 3 28.25 -0.27 42.61
CA GLU A 3 27.67 -1.57 42.90
C GLU A 3 26.20 -1.40 43.26
N GLY A 4 25.36 -1.41 42.24
CA GLY A 4 23.96 -1.69 42.34
C GLY A 4 23.72 -2.96 41.55
N GLY A 5 23.58 -4.12 42.22
CA GLY A 5 23.43 -5.41 41.59
C GLY A 5 22.29 -5.40 40.60
N ALA A 6 22.59 -5.67 39.34
CA ALA A 6 21.57 -5.92 38.33
C ALA A 6 20.69 -7.09 38.81
N ALA A 7 19.38 -6.99 38.68
CA ALA A 7 18.46 -8.09 38.95
C ALA A 7 18.90 -9.35 38.18
N ASP A 8 18.57 -10.53 38.67
CA ASP A 8 18.85 -11.78 37.98
C ASP A 8 18.12 -11.83 36.61
N LEU A 9 18.61 -12.64 35.68
CA LEU A 9 18.14 -12.66 34.31
C LEU A 9 16.67 -13.07 34.17
N ASP A 10 16.18 -13.94 35.04
CA ASP A 10 14.77 -14.35 35.05
C ASP A 10 13.85 -13.21 35.49
N THR A 11 14.27 -12.44 36.51
CA THR A 11 13.58 -11.23 36.97
C THR A 11 13.56 -10.17 35.87
N GLN A 12 14.69 -9.89 35.26
CA GLN A 12 14.77 -8.92 34.12
C GLN A 12 13.81 -9.30 33.01
N ARG A 13 13.81 -10.55 32.59
CA ARG A 13 12.93 -11.08 31.56
C ARG A 13 11.45 -10.92 31.94
N GLY A 14 11.09 -11.32 33.17
CA GLY A 14 9.71 -11.26 33.66
C GLY A 14 9.18 -9.84 33.75
N GLU A 15 9.96 -8.92 34.30
CA GLU A 15 9.56 -7.53 34.47
C GLU A 15 9.40 -6.80 33.13
N ILE A 16 10.34 -6.92 32.21
CA ILE A 16 10.22 -6.29 30.90
C ILE A 16 9.08 -6.92 30.09
N ALA A 17 8.91 -8.23 30.13
CA ALA A 17 7.79 -8.90 29.44
C ALA A 17 6.41 -8.44 29.94
N ALA A 18 6.28 -8.14 31.23
CA ALA A 18 5.07 -7.58 31.82
C ALA A 18 4.85 -6.12 31.36
N LEU A 19 5.91 -5.30 31.38
CA LEU A 19 5.86 -3.89 31.03
C LEU A 19 5.59 -3.65 29.54
N LEU A 20 6.07 -4.51 28.65
CA LEU A 20 5.75 -4.45 27.21
C LEU A 20 4.25 -4.67 26.89
N LYS A 21 3.49 -5.25 27.82
CA LYS A 21 2.03 -5.43 27.70
C LYS A 21 1.22 -4.23 28.23
N THR A 22 1.90 -3.19 28.71
CA THR A 22 1.23 -1.98 29.22
C THR A 22 0.42 -1.33 28.10
N GLN A 23 -0.83 -0.98 28.42
CA GLN A 23 -1.69 -0.27 27.47
C GLN A 23 -1.26 1.19 27.32
N LEU A 24 -1.29 1.69 26.09
CA LEU A 24 -1.01 3.08 25.77
C LEU A 24 -2.09 3.99 26.33
N ARG A 25 -1.71 5.04 27.05
CA ARG A 25 -2.61 6.09 27.55
C ARG A 25 -2.12 7.45 27.06
N LYS A 26 -3.05 8.31 26.64
CA LYS A 26 -2.75 9.66 26.17
C LYS A 26 -1.89 10.41 27.18
N GLY A 27 -0.79 10.99 26.69
CA GLY A 27 0.15 11.79 27.48
C GLY A 27 1.27 10.99 28.12
N ASP A 28 1.19 9.63 28.16
CA ASP A 28 2.29 8.79 28.64
C ASP A 28 3.53 8.99 27.78
N THR A 29 4.69 8.78 28.40
CA THR A 29 5.97 8.81 27.70
C THR A 29 6.47 7.39 27.48
N TRP A 30 6.86 7.10 26.24
CA TRP A 30 7.47 5.83 25.83
C TRP A 30 8.81 6.12 25.19
N TYR A 31 9.70 5.13 25.17
CA TYR A 31 11.05 5.26 24.64
C TYR A 31 11.27 4.31 23.49
N LEU A 32 12.02 4.77 22.50
CA LEU A 32 12.48 3.92 21.38
C LEU A 32 13.79 3.25 21.80
N VAL A 33 13.88 1.96 21.55
CA VAL A 33 15.09 1.15 21.72
C VAL A 33 15.41 0.48 20.38
N ASP A 34 16.63 0.55 19.92
CA ASP A 34 17.06 -0.12 18.69
C ASP A 34 16.79 -1.63 18.77
N SER A 35 16.09 -2.15 17.78
CA SER A 35 15.67 -3.55 17.75
C SER A 35 16.87 -4.52 17.76
N ARG A 36 18.04 -4.10 17.26
CA ARG A 36 19.26 -4.92 17.24
C ARG A 36 19.77 -5.13 18.67
N TRP A 37 19.88 -4.03 19.44
CA TRP A 37 20.26 -4.10 20.84
C TRP A 37 19.22 -4.90 21.63
N PHE A 38 17.93 -4.65 21.41
CA PHE A 38 16.87 -5.33 22.13
C PHE A 38 16.81 -6.83 21.81
N LYS A 39 17.06 -7.23 20.56
CA LYS A 39 17.19 -8.65 20.17
C LYS A 39 18.36 -9.33 20.85
N GLN A 40 19.49 -8.63 21.00
CA GLN A 40 20.65 -9.15 21.71
C GLN A 40 20.38 -9.30 23.21
N TRP A 41 19.71 -8.31 23.82
CA TRP A 41 19.22 -8.42 25.19
C TRP A 41 18.27 -9.59 25.37
N LYS A 42 17.30 -9.79 24.48
CA LYS A 42 16.40 -10.95 24.50
C LYS A 42 17.13 -12.28 24.55
N LYS A 43 18.17 -12.44 23.76
CA LYS A 43 19.02 -13.64 23.77
C LYS A 43 19.75 -13.80 25.09
N TYR A 44 20.31 -12.72 25.60
CA TYR A 44 21.06 -12.74 26.86
C TYR A 44 20.19 -13.14 28.07
N VAL A 45 18.95 -12.66 28.14
CA VAL A 45 18.02 -13.02 29.24
C VAL A 45 17.19 -14.28 28.93
N GLY A 46 17.38 -14.93 27.79
CA GLY A 46 16.60 -16.11 27.39
C GLY A 46 15.10 -15.82 27.24
N PHE A 47 14.75 -14.69 26.59
CA PHE A 47 13.39 -14.17 26.49
C PHE A 47 12.45 -15.13 25.75
N ASP A 48 12.86 -15.65 24.62
CA ASP A 48 12.10 -16.62 23.82
C ASP A 48 12.56 -18.06 24.11
N SER A 49 11.74 -19.06 23.82
CA SER A 49 12.02 -20.46 24.16
C SER A 49 13.31 -21.01 23.53
N TRP A 50 13.68 -20.51 22.36
CA TRP A 50 14.92 -20.85 21.64
C TRP A 50 16.17 -20.08 22.13
N ASP A 51 15.99 -18.96 22.81
CA ASP A 51 17.09 -18.15 23.34
C ASP A 51 17.62 -18.69 24.70
N LYS A 52 16.87 -19.58 25.33
CA LYS A 52 17.23 -20.14 26.65
C LYS A 52 18.62 -20.81 26.72
N TYR A 53 19.09 -21.31 25.58
CA TYR A 53 20.44 -21.91 25.48
C TYR A 53 21.56 -20.89 25.45
N GLN A 54 21.27 -19.62 25.25
CA GLN A 54 22.20 -18.50 25.20
C GLN A 54 22.09 -17.60 26.45
N MET A 55 21.22 -17.97 27.39
CA MET A 55 20.97 -17.18 28.60
C MET A 55 22.24 -17.06 29.44
N GLY A 56 22.69 -15.83 29.70
CA GLY A 56 23.89 -15.52 30.46
C GLY A 56 25.21 -15.70 29.69
N ASP A 57 25.16 -16.07 28.40
CA ASP A 57 26.35 -16.16 27.55
C ASP A 57 26.98 -14.76 27.34
N GLN A 58 28.24 -14.59 27.69
CA GLN A 58 28.96 -13.32 27.53
C GLN A 58 29.12 -12.92 26.05
N ASN A 59 29.06 -13.87 25.11
CA ASN A 59 29.13 -13.56 23.68
C ASN A 59 27.87 -12.84 23.17
N VAL A 60 26.76 -12.96 23.89
CA VAL A 60 25.49 -12.26 23.58
C VAL A 60 25.14 -11.17 24.60
N TYR A 61 26.08 -10.81 25.49
CA TYR A 61 25.88 -9.68 26.41
C TYR A 61 25.63 -8.38 25.62
N PRO A 62 24.50 -7.67 25.86
CA PRO A 62 24.09 -6.56 25.00
C PRO A 62 24.92 -5.29 25.17
N GLY A 63 25.64 -5.15 26.30
CA GLY A 63 26.31 -3.89 26.65
C GLY A 63 25.32 -2.76 26.99
N PRO A 64 25.77 -1.52 27.05
CA PRO A 64 24.89 -0.35 27.26
C PRO A 64 23.82 -0.26 26.15
N VAL A 65 22.65 0.29 26.50
CA VAL A 65 21.60 0.53 25.50
C VAL A 65 22.15 1.42 24.40
N ASP A 66 22.10 0.95 23.17
CA ASP A 66 22.65 1.64 22.00
C ASP A 66 21.57 1.87 20.94
N ASN A 67 21.25 3.13 20.73
CA ASN A 67 20.26 3.60 19.75
C ASN A 67 20.92 4.22 18.50
N SER A 68 22.23 4.05 18.28
CA SER A 68 22.95 4.63 17.13
C SER A 68 22.31 4.28 15.78
N GLY A 69 21.74 3.09 15.67
CA GLY A 69 21.07 2.67 14.44
C GLY A 69 19.79 3.43 14.11
N LEU A 70 19.16 4.09 15.08
CA LEU A 70 17.96 4.88 14.90
C LEU A 70 18.25 6.35 14.57
N LEU A 71 19.44 6.85 14.86
CA LEU A 71 19.82 8.25 14.72
C LEU A 71 20.36 8.56 13.33
N LYS A 72 20.12 9.79 12.86
CA LYS A 72 20.78 10.34 11.67
C LYS A 72 22.24 10.68 11.99
N ASP A 73 23.12 10.50 11.02
CA ASP A 73 24.54 10.79 11.20
C ASP A 73 24.75 12.28 11.54
N GLY A 74 25.46 12.53 12.66
CA GLY A 74 25.80 13.88 13.12
C GLY A 74 24.70 14.63 13.90
N ASP A 75 23.54 14.04 14.15
CA ASP A 75 22.47 14.63 14.98
C ASP A 75 22.09 13.67 16.12
N VAL A 76 22.27 14.10 17.35
CA VAL A 76 22.06 13.30 18.57
C VAL A 76 20.58 13.06 18.86
N LEU A 77 19.67 13.83 18.26
CA LEU A 77 18.21 13.80 18.51
C LEU A 77 17.37 13.48 17.29
N ALA A 78 17.94 13.55 16.08
CA ALA A 78 17.21 13.27 14.84
C ALA A 78 17.20 11.78 14.54
N ILE A 79 16.02 11.19 14.48
CA ILE A 79 15.84 9.80 14.06
C ILE A 79 15.80 9.69 12.53
N LYS A 80 16.21 8.55 12.01
CA LYS A 80 16.12 8.20 10.59
C LYS A 80 14.67 8.20 10.13
N GLU A 81 14.42 8.45 8.86
CA GLU A 81 13.08 8.40 8.26
C GLU A 81 12.69 6.95 7.95
N HIS A 82 11.37 6.70 7.91
CA HIS A 82 10.79 5.39 7.53
C HIS A 82 11.15 4.20 8.43
N LEU A 83 11.46 4.43 9.70
CA LEU A 83 11.66 3.36 10.67
C LEU A 83 10.36 2.57 10.91
N ILE A 84 10.47 1.26 10.99
CA ILE A 84 9.35 0.33 11.14
C ILE A 84 9.34 -0.22 12.56
N ASP A 85 8.15 -0.18 13.20
CA ASP A 85 7.93 -0.73 14.53
C ASP A 85 8.20 -2.25 14.56
N GLU A 86 8.77 -2.74 15.66
CA GLU A 86 9.23 -4.12 15.88
C GLU A 86 10.38 -4.58 14.96
N LEU A 87 10.62 -3.92 13.82
CA LEU A 87 11.70 -4.24 12.90
C LEU A 87 12.96 -3.42 13.21
N ASP A 88 12.83 -2.09 13.24
CA ASP A 88 13.95 -1.16 13.47
C ASP A 88 14.04 -0.71 14.92
N TYR A 89 12.91 -0.54 15.60
CA TYR A 89 12.86 -0.12 17.00
C TYR A 89 11.78 -0.91 17.78
N ILE A 90 11.94 -0.92 19.09
CA ILE A 90 10.96 -1.44 20.04
C ILE A 90 10.49 -0.28 20.94
N LEU A 91 9.18 -0.22 21.19
CA LEU A 91 8.60 0.75 22.11
C LEU A 91 8.57 0.20 23.54
N VAL A 92 9.17 0.94 24.46
CA VAL A 92 9.26 0.56 25.87
C VAL A 92 8.67 1.67 26.75
N PRO A 93 7.75 1.35 27.68
CA PRO A 93 7.21 2.34 28.61
C PRO A 93 8.30 2.87 29.54
N THR A 94 8.11 4.07 30.11
CA THR A 94 9.08 4.76 30.97
C THR A 94 9.68 3.87 32.04
N GLU A 95 8.88 3.05 32.72
CA GLU A 95 9.36 2.14 33.75
C GLU A 95 10.31 1.07 33.18
N GLY A 96 9.96 0.50 32.03
CA GLY A 96 10.82 -0.49 31.36
C GLY A 96 12.11 0.12 30.85
N TRP A 97 12.08 1.33 30.31
CA TRP A 97 13.26 2.09 29.93
C TRP A 97 14.20 2.34 31.12
N ASN A 98 13.67 2.84 32.22
CA ASN A 98 14.44 3.12 33.41
C ASN A 98 15.13 1.86 33.97
N LYS A 99 14.44 0.72 33.92
CA LYS A 99 15.02 -0.57 34.32
C LYS A 99 16.16 -0.98 33.39
N LEU A 100 15.96 -0.94 32.08
CA LEU A 100 17.01 -1.29 31.10
C LEU A 100 18.24 -0.40 31.27
N VAL A 101 18.07 0.90 31.42
CA VAL A 101 19.19 1.83 31.60
C VAL A 101 19.85 1.65 32.98
N SER A 102 19.10 1.31 34.05
CA SER A 102 19.68 1.03 35.34
C SER A 102 20.55 -0.23 35.35
N TRP A 103 20.20 -1.25 34.56
CA TRP A 103 20.91 -2.50 34.48
C TRP A 103 22.12 -2.47 33.53
N TYR A 104 22.01 -1.77 32.42
CA TYR A 104 22.99 -1.81 31.32
C TYR A 104 23.69 -0.48 31.03
N GLY A 105 23.14 0.64 31.52
CA GLY A 105 23.59 1.98 31.17
C GLY A 105 23.09 2.40 29.79
N LEU A 106 23.44 3.60 29.38
CA LEU A 106 23.23 4.15 28.05
C LEU A 106 24.57 4.42 27.40
N THR A 107 24.71 4.19 26.10
CA THR A 107 25.96 4.47 25.38
C THR A 107 26.33 5.93 25.50
N GLU A 108 27.64 6.19 25.78
CA GLU A 108 28.17 7.53 25.99
C GLU A 108 27.88 8.44 24.79
N GLY A 109 27.43 9.67 25.08
CA GLY A 109 27.05 10.65 24.06
C GLY A 109 25.66 10.48 23.42
N GLN A 110 24.88 9.49 23.83
CA GLN A 110 23.50 9.33 23.39
C GLN A 110 22.51 9.89 24.42
N GLU A 111 21.39 10.44 23.91
CA GLU A 111 20.27 10.84 24.72
C GLU A 111 19.05 9.90 24.56
N PRO A 112 18.22 9.74 25.62
CA PRO A 112 17.02 8.94 25.53
C PRO A 112 16.05 9.44 24.45
N ILE A 113 15.57 8.57 23.57
CA ILE A 113 14.61 8.93 22.54
C ILE A 113 13.19 8.78 23.11
N ALA A 114 12.77 9.81 23.87
CA ALA A 114 11.45 9.86 24.50
C ALA A 114 10.36 10.33 23.52
N ARG A 115 9.19 9.70 23.52
CA ARG A 115 8.05 10.02 22.67
C ARG A 115 6.74 9.98 23.46
N LYS A 116 5.83 10.91 23.17
CA LYS A 116 4.52 10.98 23.79
C LYS A 116 3.50 10.05 23.12
N VAL A 117 2.59 9.54 23.90
CA VAL A 117 1.38 8.87 23.42
C VAL A 117 0.35 9.94 23.05
N VAL A 118 -0.09 9.94 21.79
CA VAL A 118 -1.11 10.85 21.27
C VAL A 118 -2.36 10.06 20.88
N GLU A 119 -3.51 10.69 20.92
CA GLU A 119 -4.74 10.12 20.38
C GLU A 119 -4.80 10.35 18.87
N GLN A 120 -5.03 9.29 18.12
CA GLN A 120 -5.19 9.31 16.68
C GLN A 120 -6.49 8.61 16.27
N GLY A 121 -7.19 9.16 15.28
CA GLY A 121 -8.46 8.64 14.78
C GLY A 121 -9.61 9.61 14.98
N MET A 122 -10.46 9.73 13.97
CA MET A 122 -11.58 10.69 13.97
C MET A 122 -12.82 10.15 14.70
N PHE A 123 -13.10 8.87 14.58
CA PHE A 123 -14.32 8.25 15.11
C PHE A 123 -14.04 7.29 16.26
N VAL A 124 -12.94 6.57 16.20
CA VAL A 124 -12.42 5.78 17.29
C VAL A 124 -11.05 6.32 17.63
N LYS A 125 -10.95 7.01 18.76
CA LYS A 125 -9.68 7.49 19.27
C LYS A 125 -8.89 6.30 19.79
N HIS A 126 -7.77 6.00 19.16
CA HIS A 126 -6.81 5.03 19.67
C HIS A 126 -5.50 5.73 20.01
N CYS A 127 -4.90 5.28 21.07
CA CYS A 127 -3.63 5.79 21.52
C CYS A 127 -2.50 5.18 20.70
N LYS A 128 -1.58 6.04 20.23
CA LYS A 128 -0.38 5.62 19.52
C LYS A 128 0.81 6.46 20.00
N VAL A 129 1.99 5.83 20.07
CA VAL A 129 3.24 6.57 20.33
C VAL A 129 3.59 7.40 19.11
N GLU A 130 3.84 8.70 19.30
CA GLU A 130 4.24 9.62 18.24
C GLU A 130 5.75 9.51 17.97
N VAL A 131 6.16 8.62 17.08
CA VAL A 131 7.56 8.37 16.77
C VAL A 131 8.23 9.59 16.12
N TYR A 132 7.54 10.23 15.17
CA TYR A 132 8.03 11.41 14.44
C TYR A 132 7.41 12.69 15.00
N LEU A 133 8.26 13.58 15.49
CA LEU A 133 7.85 14.89 16.03
C LEU A 133 7.53 15.85 14.89
N THR A 134 6.65 16.82 15.17
CA THR A 134 6.31 17.90 14.25
C THR A 134 7.39 18.97 14.28
N GLU A 135 7.96 19.29 13.14
CA GLU A 135 8.95 20.34 12.98
C GLU A 135 8.24 21.69 12.73
N LEU A 136 8.48 22.68 13.61
CA LEU A 136 7.96 24.03 13.49
C LEU A 136 9.12 25.01 13.27
N LYS A 137 8.83 26.05 12.51
CA LYS A 137 9.76 27.16 12.22
C LYS A 137 9.40 28.34 13.12
N LEU A 138 10.32 28.81 13.91
CA LEU A 138 10.11 29.82 14.94
C LEU A 138 10.86 31.09 14.58
N CYS A 139 10.24 32.26 14.66
CA CYS A 139 10.89 33.56 14.44
C CYS A 139 10.25 34.66 15.28
N GLU A 140 10.95 35.78 15.42
CA GLU A 140 10.44 37.00 16.07
C GLU A 140 9.75 37.91 15.05
N ASP A 141 8.75 38.66 15.50
CA ASP A 141 8.03 39.64 14.66
C ASP A 141 8.96 40.74 14.12
N GLY A 142 9.95 41.14 14.89
CA GLY A 142 10.95 42.13 14.48
C GLY A 142 12.04 41.60 13.55
N ASN A 143 12.21 40.28 13.41
CA ASN A 143 13.23 39.65 12.58
C ASN A 143 12.75 38.32 12.02
N MET A 144 11.88 38.38 11.02
CA MET A 144 11.27 37.20 10.40
C MET A 144 12.20 36.40 9.50
N ASP A 145 13.40 36.89 9.24
CA ASP A 145 14.42 36.17 8.44
C ASP A 145 15.27 35.24 9.31
N ASN A 146 15.32 35.50 10.62
CA ASN A 146 15.97 34.62 11.58
C ASN A 146 15.03 33.50 12.02
N VAL A 147 14.95 32.45 11.20
CA VAL A 147 14.07 31.32 11.43
C VAL A 147 14.84 30.16 12.07
N ILE A 148 14.41 29.76 13.25
CA ILE A 148 14.96 28.62 13.98
C ILE A 148 13.98 27.45 13.91
N THR A 149 14.46 26.30 13.47
CA THR A 149 13.62 25.08 13.41
C THR A 149 13.72 24.31 14.74
N ARG A 150 12.56 23.91 15.27
CA ARG A 150 12.43 23.07 16.48
C ARG A 150 11.40 21.98 16.28
N ARG A 151 11.58 20.87 17.00
CA ARG A 151 10.70 19.70 16.95
C ARG A 151 9.88 19.60 18.21
N PHE A 152 8.57 19.42 18.05
CA PHE A 152 7.61 19.35 19.13
C PHE A 152 6.71 18.11 18.96
N SER A 153 6.22 17.58 20.07
CA SER A 153 5.15 16.60 20.07
C SER A 153 3.81 17.28 19.74
N LYS A 154 2.93 16.60 19.04
CA LYS A 154 1.54 17.04 18.84
C LYS A 154 0.77 17.24 20.14
N ALA A 155 1.26 16.62 21.22
CA ALA A 155 0.72 16.78 22.58
C ALA A 155 1.29 17.99 23.32
N ASP A 156 2.31 18.67 22.79
CA ASP A 156 2.86 19.88 23.41
C ASP A 156 1.91 21.06 23.21
N THR A 157 1.83 21.94 24.21
CA THR A 157 0.89 23.05 24.22
C THR A 157 1.51 24.32 23.63
N ILE A 158 0.65 25.27 23.25
CA ILE A 158 1.08 26.60 22.78
C ILE A 158 1.93 27.32 23.82
N ASP A 159 1.61 27.18 25.10
CA ASP A 159 2.42 27.70 26.21
C ASP A 159 3.85 27.11 26.22
N MET A 160 3.99 25.81 25.95
CA MET A 160 5.32 25.18 25.89
C MET A 160 6.12 25.74 24.71
N ILE A 161 5.48 25.96 23.56
CA ILE A 161 6.14 26.58 22.40
C ILE A 161 6.55 28.00 22.72
N GLU A 162 5.68 28.79 23.36
CA GLU A 162 5.99 30.17 23.76
C GLU A 162 7.20 30.23 24.71
N LYS A 163 7.24 29.36 25.70
CA LYS A 163 8.39 29.24 26.61
C LYS A 163 9.69 28.89 25.93
N GLU A 164 9.62 28.00 24.95
CA GLU A 164 10.79 27.64 24.15
C GLU A 164 11.25 28.83 23.27
N MET A 165 10.31 29.55 22.64
CA MET A 165 10.62 30.74 21.85
C MET A 165 11.19 31.85 22.72
N ARG A 166 10.71 32.07 23.93
CA ARG A 166 11.30 33.01 24.89
C ARG A 166 12.77 32.69 25.18
N LYS A 167 13.10 31.40 25.37
CA LYS A 167 14.49 30.98 25.58
C LYS A 167 15.35 31.20 24.34
N LEU A 168 14.86 30.82 23.17
CA LEU A 168 15.57 30.92 21.90
C LEU A 168 15.90 32.37 21.51
N PHE A 169 14.97 33.27 21.77
CA PHE A 169 15.09 34.69 21.41
C PHE A 169 15.49 35.59 22.62
N SER A 170 15.86 35.00 23.76
CA SER A 170 16.28 35.69 24.97
C SER A 170 15.27 36.74 25.46
N ILE A 171 13.97 36.44 25.40
CA ILE A 171 12.89 37.33 25.81
C ILE A 171 12.68 37.16 27.32
N PRO A 172 12.76 38.27 28.14
CA PRO A 172 12.52 38.21 29.55
C PRO A 172 11.10 37.77 29.92
N ASP A 173 10.95 37.06 31.05
CA ASP A 173 9.63 36.54 31.49
C ASP A 173 8.63 37.65 31.85
N GLU A 174 9.11 38.85 32.22
CA GLU A 174 8.28 39.98 32.56
C GLU A 174 7.66 40.66 31.32
N LYS A 175 8.16 40.34 30.11
CA LYS A 175 7.70 40.96 28.85
C LYS A 175 6.47 40.26 28.34
N GLU A 176 5.39 40.97 28.09
CA GLU A 176 4.19 40.36 27.47
C GLU A 176 4.46 39.99 26.02
N THR A 177 4.06 38.78 25.66
CA THR A 177 4.21 38.24 24.28
C THR A 177 2.88 37.69 23.77
N ARG A 178 2.78 37.59 22.45
CA ARG A 178 1.70 36.91 21.74
C ARG A 178 2.30 36.02 20.64
N LEU A 179 1.67 34.86 20.41
CA LEU A 179 2.06 33.95 19.32
C LEU A 179 1.10 34.06 18.17
N TRP A 180 1.67 34.01 16.99
CA TRP A 180 0.97 34.03 15.71
C TRP A 180 1.37 32.86 14.83
N ASN A 181 0.39 32.22 14.21
CA ASN A 181 0.60 31.28 13.13
C ASN A 181 0.71 32.06 11.80
N ARG A 182 1.85 32.00 11.13
CA ARG A 182 2.10 32.68 9.85
C ARG A 182 1.88 31.72 8.69
N TYR A 183 1.01 32.07 7.79
CA TYR A 183 0.77 31.33 6.54
C TYR A 183 1.64 31.87 5.40
N MET A 184 1.84 31.05 4.35
CA MET A 184 2.63 31.43 3.15
C MET A 184 2.11 32.70 2.46
N SER A 185 0.83 32.99 2.59
CA SER A 185 0.18 34.23 2.13
C SER A 185 0.53 35.49 2.95
N ASN A 186 1.46 35.37 3.88
CA ASN A 186 1.81 36.42 4.84
C ASN A 186 0.61 36.89 5.70
N THR A 187 -0.37 36.02 5.88
CA THR A 187 -1.47 36.20 6.82
C THR A 187 -1.12 35.58 8.16
N PHE A 188 -1.61 36.19 9.24
CA PHE A 188 -1.30 35.80 10.61
C PHE A 188 -2.59 35.48 11.36
N GLU A 189 -2.58 34.34 12.06
CA GLU A 189 -3.67 33.91 12.92
C GLU A 189 -3.18 33.88 14.37
N PRO A 190 -3.88 34.51 15.32
CA PRO A 190 -3.43 34.55 16.72
C PRO A 190 -3.65 33.20 17.40
N LEU A 191 -2.65 32.72 18.14
CA LEU A 191 -2.70 31.51 18.94
C LEU A 191 -3.06 31.88 20.40
N ASN A 192 -4.33 32.18 20.64
CA ASN A 192 -4.81 32.77 21.90
C ASN A 192 -5.13 31.76 23.01
N LYS A 193 -4.93 30.46 22.78
CA LYS A 193 -5.24 29.39 23.73
C LYS A 193 -3.97 28.71 24.18
N PRO A 194 -3.34 29.11 25.28
CA PRO A 194 -2.05 28.58 25.74
C PRO A 194 -2.12 27.07 26.06
N ASP A 195 -3.26 26.58 26.52
CA ASP A 195 -3.48 25.16 26.87
C ASP A 195 -3.82 24.28 25.67
N SER A 196 -4.05 24.86 24.47
CA SER A 196 -4.27 24.07 23.25
C SER A 196 -3.00 23.36 22.88
N THR A 197 -3.13 22.07 22.52
CA THR A 197 -2.00 21.29 21.98
C THR A 197 -1.73 21.71 20.54
N ILE A 198 -0.54 21.36 20.01
CA ILE A 198 -0.20 21.52 18.59
C ILE A 198 -1.27 20.87 17.70
N GLN A 199 -1.77 19.69 18.11
CA GLN A 199 -2.84 18.99 17.41
C GLN A 199 -4.16 19.78 17.45
N ASP A 200 -4.55 20.34 18.61
CA ASP A 200 -5.79 21.10 18.77
C ASP A 200 -5.73 22.46 18.08
N ALA A 201 -4.53 23.05 17.99
CA ALA A 201 -4.29 24.31 17.29
C ALA A 201 -4.13 24.10 15.76
N GLY A 202 -4.15 22.87 15.26
CA GLY A 202 -4.05 22.57 13.84
C GLY A 202 -2.68 22.91 13.22
N LEU A 203 -1.62 22.93 14.03
CA LEU A 203 -0.27 23.21 13.56
C LEU A 203 0.34 21.96 12.91
N TYR A 204 1.06 22.14 11.79
CA TYR A 204 1.61 21.07 10.99
C TYR A 204 3.09 21.26 10.65
N GLN A 205 3.68 20.23 10.09
CA GLN A 205 5.09 20.18 9.68
C GLN A 205 5.50 21.38 8.82
N GLY A 206 6.54 22.10 9.25
CA GLY A 206 7.08 23.26 8.54
C GLY A 206 6.34 24.57 8.74
N GLN A 207 5.28 24.60 9.59
CA GLN A 207 4.54 25.82 9.92
C GLN A 207 5.43 26.85 10.59
N VAL A 208 5.24 28.12 10.22
CA VAL A 208 6.01 29.24 10.78
C VAL A 208 5.21 29.89 11.92
N LEU A 209 5.79 29.93 13.10
CA LEU A 209 5.25 30.62 14.26
C LEU A 209 6.06 31.89 14.56
N VAL A 210 5.36 32.95 14.85
CA VAL A 210 5.97 34.26 15.11
C VAL A 210 5.64 34.68 16.54
N ILE A 211 6.66 35.02 17.33
CA ILE A 211 6.48 35.65 18.65
C ILE A 211 6.54 37.14 18.52
N GLU A 212 5.51 37.82 19.00
CA GLU A 212 5.40 39.26 19.03
C GLU A 212 5.57 39.74 20.47
N GLN A 213 6.38 40.77 20.66
CA GLN A 213 6.61 41.38 21.97
C GLN A 213 5.85 42.72 22.06
N LYS A 214 5.25 43.00 23.21
CA LYS A 214 4.60 44.27 23.47
C LYS A 214 5.63 45.40 23.56
N ASN A 215 5.36 46.52 22.93
CA ASN A 215 6.22 47.69 22.94
C ASN A 215 6.26 48.34 24.36
N GLU A 216 7.27 49.18 24.63
CA GLU A 216 7.42 49.90 25.90
C GLU A 216 6.30 50.91 26.15
N ASP A 217 5.66 51.43 25.11
CA ASP A 217 4.50 52.30 25.17
C ASP A 217 3.18 51.56 25.44
N GLY A 218 3.24 50.25 25.61
CA GLY A 218 2.06 49.41 25.87
C GLY A 218 1.27 49.03 24.61
N THR A 219 1.74 49.42 23.43
CA THR A 219 1.09 49.03 22.16
C THR A 219 1.65 47.70 21.62
N TRP A 220 0.91 47.09 20.70
CA TRP A 220 1.34 45.89 20.02
C TRP A 220 1.75 46.26 18.57
N PRO A 221 2.89 45.81 18.09
CA PRO A 221 3.36 46.06 16.71
C PRO A 221 2.32 45.70 15.63
N ARG A 222 1.57 44.60 15.81
CA ARG A 222 0.52 44.16 14.87
C ARG A 222 -0.87 44.76 15.16
N GLY A 223 -0.99 45.73 16.03
CA GLY A 223 -2.27 46.38 16.38
C GLY A 223 -3.28 45.43 17.05
N SER A 224 -4.29 46.00 17.69
CA SER A 224 -5.42 45.29 18.25
C SER A 224 -6.39 44.92 17.12
N MET A 225 -6.34 43.69 16.59
CA MET A 225 -7.46 43.15 15.82
C MET A 225 -8.53 42.70 16.80
N ALA A 226 -9.30 43.65 17.30
CA ALA A 226 -10.61 43.38 17.84
C ALA A 226 -11.50 42.86 16.71
N VAL A 227 -12.16 41.72 16.97
CA VAL A 227 -13.27 41.21 16.18
C VAL A 227 -14.25 42.34 15.94
N LYS A 228 -14.26 42.94 14.75
CA LYS A 228 -15.34 43.85 14.33
C LYS A 228 -16.32 43.07 13.48
N ASN A 229 -17.41 42.70 14.13
CA ASN A 229 -18.69 42.60 13.44
C ASN A 229 -19.11 44.05 13.05
N SER A 230 -19.65 44.16 11.86
CA SER A 230 -20.51 45.20 11.28
C SER A 230 -19.88 46.25 10.40
N SER A 231 -20.32 46.14 9.19
CA SER A 231 -20.86 47.18 8.24
C SER A 231 -20.32 48.64 8.27
N TYR A 232 -20.05 49.04 7.02
CA TYR A 232 -20.12 50.39 6.40
C TYR A 232 -18.89 51.29 6.30
N SER A 233 -18.64 51.59 5.02
CA SER A 233 -18.20 52.84 4.37
C SER A 233 -16.76 53.29 4.42
N LEU A 234 -16.22 53.38 3.19
CA LEU A 234 -15.07 54.17 2.67
C LEU A 234 -15.05 55.66 3.11
N PRO A 235 -13.95 56.43 3.01
CA PRO A 235 -13.06 56.50 1.85
C PRO A 235 -11.56 56.84 2.08
N SER A 236 -10.81 56.53 1.07
CA SER A 236 -9.72 57.25 0.37
C SER A 236 -8.32 57.46 0.97
N SER A 237 -7.38 57.06 0.11
CA SER A 237 -6.13 57.67 -0.35
C SER A 237 -4.86 57.57 0.51
N TYR A 238 -3.85 56.89 0.04
CA TYR A 238 -2.69 57.18 -0.72
C TYR A 238 -1.73 55.95 -0.87
N PRO A 239 -0.77 55.94 -1.82
CA PRO A 239 -0.32 54.73 -2.43
C PRO A 239 0.94 54.16 -1.83
N THR A 240 1.01 52.85 -1.70
CA THR A 240 2.26 52.16 -1.44
C THR A 240 2.39 50.96 -2.38
N TYR A 241 3.50 50.85 -3.02
CA TYR A 241 3.91 49.79 -3.92
C TYR A 241 3.69 48.42 -3.26
N SER A 242 2.80 47.67 -3.79
CA SER A 242 2.70 46.25 -3.45
C SER A 242 2.80 45.41 -4.71
N ASN A 243 3.66 44.45 -4.67
CA ASN A 243 3.75 43.40 -5.65
C ASN A 243 2.40 42.72 -5.82
N ASN A 244 1.75 43.06 -6.90
CA ASN A 244 0.46 42.54 -7.33
C ASN A 244 0.66 41.22 -8.04
N TYR A 245 0.62 40.17 -7.31
CA TYR A 245 0.35 38.86 -7.88
C TYR A 245 -0.83 38.26 -7.12
N ASP A 246 -1.95 38.10 -7.81
CA ASP A 246 -3.07 37.19 -7.49
C ASP A 246 -4.48 37.75 -7.22
N TYR A 247 -4.72 39.08 -7.39
CA TYR A 247 -6.09 39.56 -7.30
C TYR A 247 -6.76 39.94 -8.64
N SER A 248 -6.02 39.97 -9.75
CA SER A 248 -6.58 40.43 -11.04
C SER A 248 -7.28 39.35 -11.86
N GLU A 249 -7.07 38.03 -11.51
CA GLU A 249 -7.75 36.95 -12.24
C GLU A 249 -9.08 36.52 -11.66
N GLN A 250 -9.33 36.75 -10.37
CA GLN A 250 -10.64 36.44 -9.74
C GLN A 250 -11.82 37.28 -10.28
N SER A 251 -11.55 38.37 -10.98
CA SER A 251 -12.59 39.29 -11.46
C SER A 251 -13.05 39.08 -12.90
N ARG A 252 -12.58 38.03 -13.59
CA ARG A 252 -13.17 37.67 -14.89
C ARG A 252 -14.54 37.08 -14.66
N GLN A 253 -15.58 37.78 -15.06
CA GLN A 253 -16.96 37.32 -14.99
C GLN A 253 -17.08 36.00 -15.77
N SER A 254 -17.59 34.96 -15.11
CA SER A 254 -18.13 33.80 -15.77
C SER A 254 -19.54 34.16 -16.25
N GLU A 255 -19.80 34.05 -17.55
CA GLU A 255 -21.13 34.38 -18.09
C GLU A 255 -22.20 33.35 -17.70
N ARG A 256 -21.82 32.26 -17.04
CA ARG A 256 -22.73 31.15 -16.70
C ARG A 256 -22.58 30.68 -15.26
N SER A 257 -23.69 30.49 -14.58
CA SER A 257 -23.77 29.95 -13.23
C SER A 257 -23.22 28.52 -13.16
N GLY A 258 -22.44 28.24 -12.13
CA GLY A 258 -21.89 26.90 -11.86
C GLY A 258 -20.68 26.53 -12.70
N LEU A 259 -20.21 27.40 -13.62
CA LEU A 259 -18.96 27.20 -14.38
C LEU A 259 -17.81 27.98 -13.76
N CYS A 260 -17.54 27.70 -12.51
CA CYS A 260 -16.52 28.34 -11.69
C CYS A 260 -15.56 27.30 -11.14
N GLY A 261 -14.26 27.49 -11.38
CA GLY A 261 -13.20 26.60 -10.89
C GLY A 261 -12.87 26.82 -9.41
N LEU A 262 -11.98 25.99 -8.88
CA LEU A 262 -11.46 26.07 -7.52
C LEU A 262 -9.93 26.10 -7.53
N SER A 263 -9.33 27.13 -6.92
CA SER A 263 -7.87 27.21 -6.83
C SER A 263 -7.30 26.01 -6.07
N ASN A 264 -6.19 25.47 -6.56
CA ASN A 264 -5.42 24.47 -5.83
C ASN A 264 -4.57 25.14 -4.76
N LEU A 265 -4.82 24.81 -3.50
CA LEU A 265 -4.13 25.37 -2.33
C LEU A 265 -2.90 24.55 -1.90
N GLY A 266 -2.35 23.75 -2.79
CA GLY A 266 -1.28 22.79 -2.54
C GLY A 266 -1.86 21.37 -2.40
N ASN A 267 -1.87 20.62 -3.50
CA ASN A 267 -2.46 19.28 -3.63
C ASN A 267 -3.92 19.14 -3.18
N THR A 268 -4.73 20.20 -3.25
CA THR A 268 -6.17 20.15 -2.90
C THR A 268 -7.08 19.73 -4.05
N CYS A 269 -6.54 19.20 -5.14
CA CYS A 269 -7.34 18.69 -6.26
C CYS A 269 -8.35 17.61 -5.85
N PHE A 270 -8.02 16.77 -4.84
CA PHE A 270 -8.94 15.79 -4.27
C PHE A 270 -10.20 16.43 -3.66
N MET A 271 -10.03 17.56 -2.97
CA MET A 271 -11.12 18.34 -2.39
C MET A 271 -11.90 19.07 -3.48
N ASN A 272 -11.19 19.69 -4.41
CA ASN A 272 -11.81 20.44 -5.51
C ASN A 272 -12.70 19.54 -6.36
N SER A 273 -12.21 18.35 -6.72
CA SER A 273 -12.99 17.36 -7.46
C SER A 273 -14.25 16.91 -6.73
N ALA A 274 -14.16 16.59 -5.43
CA ALA A 274 -15.30 16.18 -4.63
C ALA A 274 -16.35 17.31 -4.51
N VAL A 275 -15.91 18.54 -4.23
CA VAL A 275 -16.79 19.71 -4.12
C VAL A 275 -17.48 20.02 -5.45
N GLN A 276 -16.77 19.95 -6.58
CA GLN A 276 -17.37 20.18 -7.91
C GLN A 276 -18.44 19.13 -8.26
N CYS A 277 -18.20 17.87 -7.91
CA CYS A 277 -19.20 16.83 -8.07
C CYS A 277 -20.46 17.13 -7.22
N LEU A 278 -20.30 17.45 -5.94
CA LEU A 278 -21.41 17.80 -5.04
C LEU A 278 -22.14 19.06 -5.49
N SER A 279 -21.41 20.07 -5.98
CA SER A 279 -21.94 21.35 -6.47
C SER A 279 -22.90 21.16 -7.65
N ASN A 280 -22.71 20.14 -8.46
CA ASN A 280 -23.55 19.85 -9.61
C ASN A 280 -24.72 18.88 -9.31
N ILE A 281 -24.93 18.54 -8.04
CA ILE A 281 -26.11 17.81 -7.59
C ILE A 281 -27.23 18.81 -7.33
N THR A 282 -28.13 18.94 -8.28
CA THR A 282 -29.17 20.00 -8.30
C THR A 282 -29.95 20.12 -7.00
N PRO A 283 -30.56 19.07 -6.41
CA PRO A 283 -31.36 19.23 -5.19
C PRO A 283 -30.53 19.69 -3.98
N LEU A 284 -29.26 19.25 -3.87
CA LEU A 284 -28.36 19.68 -2.80
C LEU A 284 -27.96 21.14 -2.97
N THR A 285 -27.55 21.54 -4.15
CA THR A 285 -27.10 22.90 -4.46
C THR A 285 -28.23 23.92 -4.31
N GLU A 286 -29.44 23.61 -4.78
CA GLU A 286 -30.58 24.49 -4.61
C GLU A 286 -31.00 24.68 -3.15
N TYR A 287 -30.84 23.64 -2.32
CA TYR A 287 -31.08 23.75 -0.90
C TYR A 287 -30.20 24.82 -0.25
N PHE A 288 -28.91 24.86 -0.60
CA PHE A 288 -27.97 25.85 -0.07
C PHE A 288 -28.17 27.23 -0.72
N LEU A 289 -28.41 27.33 -2.02
CA LEU A 289 -28.67 28.60 -2.72
C LEU A 289 -29.93 29.28 -2.23
N LYS A 290 -30.96 28.54 -1.83
CA LYS A 290 -32.22 29.04 -1.27
C LYS A 290 -32.16 29.30 0.25
N ASP A 291 -30.99 29.26 0.86
CA ASP A 291 -30.72 29.47 2.28
C ASP A 291 -31.50 28.55 3.25
N LYS A 292 -32.08 27.46 2.79
CA LYS A 292 -32.85 26.52 3.63
C LYS A 292 -32.04 25.90 4.76
N TYR A 293 -30.75 25.78 4.57
CA TYR A 293 -29.83 25.24 5.57
C TYR A 293 -29.82 26.04 6.87
N ARG A 294 -30.11 27.35 6.80
CA ARG A 294 -30.08 28.24 7.98
C ARG A 294 -31.10 27.85 9.05
N ASP A 295 -32.29 27.43 8.62
CA ASP A 295 -33.36 26.99 9.49
C ASP A 295 -33.11 25.60 10.11
N GLU A 296 -32.26 24.81 9.47
CA GLU A 296 -31.93 23.42 9.84
C GLU A 296 -30.59 23.28 10.56
N LEU A 297 -29.79 24.36 10.71
CA LEU A 297 -28.49 24.32 11.42
C LEU A 297 -28.65 23.76 12.84
N ASN A 298 -27.79 22.78 13.17
CA ASN A 298 -27.75 22.13 14.46
C ASN A 298 -26.37 22.35 15.13
N GLU A 299 -26.18 23.51 15.69
CA GLU A 299 -24.93 23.94 16.31
C GLU A 299 -24.67 23.25 17.66
N ASP A 300 -25.71 22.74 18.30
CA ASP A 300 -25.64 22.08 19.61
C ASP A 300 -25.37 20.57 19.49
N ASN A 301 -25.35 20.01 18.29
CA ASN A 301 -25.12 18.58 18.09
C ASN A 301 -23.67 18.20 18.46
N PRO A 302 -23.45 17.35 19.49
CA PRO A 302 -22.10 16.97 19.93
C PRO A 302 -21.34 16.14 18.86
N LEU A 303 -22.04 15.57 17.90
CA LEU A 303 -21.45 14.85 16.77
C LEU A 303 -21.21 15.74 15.55
N GLY A 304 -21.81 16.93 15.54
CA GLY A 304 -21.68 17.92 14.49
C GLY A 304 -20.42 18.78 14.64
N MET A 305 -20.26 19.65 13.68
CA MET A 305 -19.12 20.57 13.57
C MET A 305 -19.56 22.01 13.87
N LYS A 306 -20.51 22.15 14.77
CA LYS A 306 -21.10 23.43 15.21
C LYS A 306 -21.71 24.24 14.07
N GLY A 307 -22.21 23.56 13.03
CA GLY A 307 -22.75 24.20 11.84
C GLY A 307 -21.69 24.81 10.91
N GLU A 308 -20.40 24.77 11.27
CA GLU A 308 -19.35 25.50 10.53
C GLU A 308 -19.06 24.89 9.16
N ILE A 309 -19.14 23.56 9.01
CA ILE A 309 -18.99 22.92 7.71
C ILE A 309 -20.16 23.29 6.80
N ALA A 310 -21.39 23.26 7.30
CA ALA A 310 -22.57 23.64 6.52
C ALA A 310 -22.54 25.11 6.09
N LYS A 311 -22.12 26.03 6.98
CA LYS A 311 -22.01 27.47 6.70
C LYS A 311 -20.95 27.75 5.63
N THR A 312 -19.74 27.19 5.79
CA THR A 312 -18.65 27.44 4.85
C THR A 312 -18.89 26.77 3.50
N TYR A 313 -19.50 25.59 3.49
CA TYR A 313 -19.96 24.93 2.25
C TYR A 313 -21.01 25.77 1.53
N ALA A 314 -22.00 26.29 2.23
CA ALA A 314 -23.03 27.16 1.67
C ALA A 314 -22.46 28.43 1.00
N GLU A 315 -21.52 29.09 1.68
CA GLU A 315 -20.84 30.28 1.12
C GLU A 315 -20.00 29.93 -0.13
N LEU A 316 -19.33 28.78 -0.11
CA LEU A 316 -18.58 28.31 -1.28
C LEU A 316 -19.51 28.00 -2.48
N ILE A 317 -20.63 27.31 -2.26
CA ILE A 317 -21.63 27.03 -3.30
C ILE A 317 -22.24 28.32 -3.88
N LYS A 318 -22.54 29.31 -3.04
CA LYS A 318 -23.03 30.62 -3.51
C LYS A 318 -22.00 31.33 -4.40
N GLN A 319 -20.72 31.25 -4.07
CA GLN A 319 -19.66 31.81 -4.92
C GLN A 319 -19.55 31.06 -6.27
N LEU A 320 -19.57 29.72 -6.25
CA LEU A 320 -19.49 28.89 -7.46
C LEU A 320 -20.67 29.15 -8.43
N TRP A 321 -21.87 29.42 -7.89
CA TRP A 321 -23.10 29.62 -8.67
C TRP A 321 -23.46 31.08 -8.90
N SER A 322 -22.64 32.02 -8.46
CA SER A 322 -22.90 33.47 -8.58
C SER A 322 -22.79 34.00 -10.00
N GLY A 323 -22.10 33.33 -10.90
CA GLY A 323 -21.77 33.83 -12.23
C GLY A 323 -20.74 34.96 -12.26
N LYS A 324 -20.15 35.29 -11.09
CA LYS A 324 -19.24 36.44 -10.92
C LYS A 324 -17.75 36.07 -11.10
N TYR A 325 -17.41 34.82 -10.93
CA TYR A 325 -16.01 34.39 -10.86
C TYR A 325 -15.76 33.29 -11.87
N SER A 326 -14.61 33.30 -12.52
CA SER A 326 -14.09 32.19 -13.31
C SER A 326 -13.55 31.06 -12.43
N TYR A 327 -12.98 31.41 -11.27
CA TYR A 327 -12.63 30.51 -10.19
C TYR A 327 -12.64 31.22 -8.84
N VAL A 328 -12.74 30.43 -7.77
CA VAL A 328 -12.65 30.92 -6.38
C VAL A 328 -11.60 30.16 -5.60
N THR A 329 -11.09 30.79 -4.55
CA THR A 329 -10.09 30.21 -3.65
C THR A 329 -10.81 29.63 -2.42
N PRO A 330 -10.95 28.30 -2.26
CA PRO A 330 -11.76 27.67 -1.21
C PRO A 330 -11.04 27.63 0.14
N ARG A 331 -10.28 28.67 0.50
CA ARG A 331 -9.48 28.73 1.73
C ARG A 331 -10.32 28.64 3.03
N PRO A 332 -11.41 29.41 3.20
CA PRO A 332 -12.24 29.31 4.40
C PRO A 332 -12.79 27.91 4.61
N PHE A 333 -13.27 27.28 3.53
CA PHE A 333 -13.80 25.93 3.55
C PHE A 333 -12.71 24.91 3.90
N LYS A 334 -11.53 24.96 3.23
CA LYS A 334 -10.40 24.08 3.56
C LYS A 334 -9.95 24.22 5.02
N THR A 335 -9.95 25.45 5.55
CA THR A 335 -9.56 25.69 6.95
C THR A 335 -10.51 24.99 7.91
N GLN A 336 -11.82 25.06 7.68
CA GLN A 336 -12.79 24.37 8.53
C GLN A 336 -12.72 22.85 8.36
N VAL A 337 -12.59 22.35 7.13
CA VAL A 337 -12.34 20.93 6.87
C VAL A 337 -11.10 20.46 7.64
N GLY A 338 -9.99 21.18 7.55
CA GLY A 338 -8.75 20.82 8.25
C GLY A 338 -8.85 20.90 9.77
N ARG A 339 -9.70 21.80 10.29
CA ARG A 339 -9.94 21.94 11.72
C ARG A 339 -10.65 20.74 12.33
N PHE A 340 -11.66 20.22 11.64
CA PHE A 340 -12.46 19.08 12.08
C PHE A 340 -11.89 17.74 11.63
N ALA A 341 -11.10 17.73 10.56
CA ALA A 341 -10.42 16.57 9.98
C ALA A 341 -8.94 16.87 9.75
N PRO A 342 -8.08 16.76 10.78
CA PRO A 342 -6.67 17.13 10.71
C PRO A 342 -5.87 16.46 9.60
N GLN A 343 -6.26 15.27 9.15
CA GLN A 343 -5.63 14.60 8.01
C GLN A 343 -5.72 15.42 6.72
N PHE A 344 -6.76 16.25 6.57
CA PHE A 344 -6.94 17.14 5.40
C PHE A 344 -6.36 18.54 5.62
N SER A 345 -5.74 18.84 6.76
CA SER A 345 -5.20 20.17 7.06
C SER A 345 -3.93 20.51 6.27
N GLY A 346 -3.12 19.50 5.97
CA GLY A 346 -1.82 19.63 5.29
C GLY A 346 -1.90 19.87 3.78
N TYR A 347 -0.72 19.83 3.15
CA TYR A 347 -0.53 19.98 1.69
C TYR A 347 -0.27 18.64 0.99
N GLN A 348 -0.46 17.52 1.68
CA GLN A 348 -0.32 16.20 1.09
C GLN A 348 -1.55 15.83 0.29
N GLN A 349 -1.37 15.02 -0.73
CA GLN A 349 -2.49 14.42 -1.44
C GLN A 349 -3.27 13.48 -0.51
N GLN A 350 -4.59 13.54 -0.61
CA GLN A 350 -5.51 12.71 0.14
C GLN A 350 -6.50 12.03 -0.80
N ASP A 351 -7.27 11.10 -0.27
CA ASP A 351 -8.31 10.41 -1.03
C ASP A 351 -9.57 11.28 -1.14
N SER A 352 -10.01 11.51 -2.39
CA SER A 352 -11.23 12.28 -2.69
C SER A 352 -12.49 11.62 -2.11
N HIS A 353 -12.55 10.28 -2.06
CA HIS A 353 -13.68 9.58 -1.47
C HIS A 353 -13.69 9.69 0.06
N GLU A 354 -12.54 9.63 0.71
CA GLU A 354 -12.45 9.85 2.16
C GLU A 354 -12.92 11.25 2.55
N LEU A 355 -12.54 12.26 1.76
CA LEU A 355 -13.04 13.62 1.96
C LEU A 355 -14.55 13.70 1.71
N LEU A 356 -15.05 13.09 0.64
CA LEU A 356 -16.48 13.07 0.34
C LEU A 356 -17.29 12.45 1.47
N ALA A 357 -16.82 11.32 2.02
CA ALA A 357 -17.46 10.67 3.16
C ALA A 357 -17.49 11.59 4.40
N PHE A 358 -16.37 12.26 4.68
CA PHE A 358 -16.29 13.25 5.74
C PHE A 358 -17.28 14.42 5.54
N LEU A 359 -17.38 14.96 4.31
CA LEU A 359 -18.27 16.07 4.00
C LEU A 359 -19.75 15.68 4.13
N LEU A 360 -20.13 14.52 3.61
CA LEU A 360 -21.51 14.04 3.71
C LEU A 360 -21.91 13.78 5.16
N ASP A 361 -21.02 13.20 5.98
CA ASP A 361 -21.26 12.99 7.41
C ASP A 361 -21.33 14.34 8.17
N GLY A 362 -20.37 15.24 7.92
CA GLY A 362 -20.32 16.55 8.55
C GLY A 362 -21.51 17.43 8.20
N LEU A 363 -21.92 17.48 6.94
CA LEU A 363 -23.12 18.20 6.52
C LEU A 363 -24.38 17.57 7.12
N HIS A 364 -24.44 16.24 7.20
CA HIS A 364 -25.56 15.55 7.84
C HIS A 364 -25.70 15.94 9.31
N GLU A 365 -24.61 15.87 10.07
CA GLU A 365 -24.67 16.15 11.51
C GLU A 365 -24.88 17.65 11.80
N ASP A 366 -24.28 18.55 10.98
CA ASP A 366 -24.51 20.00 11.09
C ASP A 366 -25.94 20.40 10.72
N LEU A 367 -26.65 19.60 9.91
CA LEU A 367 -28.00 19.87 9.40
C LEU A 367 -29.02 18.85 9.90
N ASN A 368 -28.69 18.08 10.95
CA ASN A 368 -29.61 17.08 11.48
C ASN A 368 -30.77 17.77 12.20
N ARG A 369 -31.98 17.58 11.67
CA ARG A 369 -33.22 18.12 12.23
C ARG A 369 -33.55 17.54 13.60
N ILE A 370 -32.94 16.39 13.95
CA ILE A 370 -33.08 15.74 15.24
C ILE A 370 -32.08 16.34 16.23
N ARG A 371 -32.54 17.28 17.07
CA ARG A 371 -31.73 17.98 18.07
C ARG A 371 -31.28 17.08 19.21
N LYS A 372 -32.10 16.10 19.60
CA LYS A 372 -31.81 15.13 20.66
C LYS A 372 -32.05 13.74 20.17
N LYS A 373 -30.97 12.99 19.90
CA LYS A 373 -31.05 11.62 19.42
C LYS A 373 -31.59 10.68 20.51
N PRO A 374 -32.74 9.98 20.33
CA PRO A 374 -33.26 9.04 21.30
C PRO A 374 -32.40 7.76 21.34
N TYR A 375 -32.35 7.10 22.49
CA TYR A 375 -31.88 5.72 22.54
C TYR A 375 -32.93 4.77 21.96
N ILE A 376 -32.51 3.91 21.06
CA ILE A 376 -33.37 2.93 20.40
C ILE A 376 -32.76 1.55 20.59
N GLN A 377 -33.51 0.66 21.26
CA GLN A 377 -33.11 -0.73 21.37
C GLN A 377 -33.48 -1.48 20.09
N LEU A 378 -32.45 -2.01 19.41
CA LEU A 378 -32.64 -2.81 18.20
C LEU A 378 -33.22 -4.18 18.55
N LYS A 379 -34.18 -4.67 17.75
CA LYS A 379 -34.76 -5.99 17.88
C LYS A 379 -34.20 -6.91 16.81
N ASP A 380 -33.88 -8.15 17.17
CA ASP A 380 -33.50 -9.17 16.21
C ASP A 380 -34.62 -9.43 15.20
N ALA A 381 -34.21 -9.72 13.96
CA ALA A 381 -35.19 -10.07 12.89
C ALA A 381 -36.00 -11.32 13.22
N ASN A 382 -35.39 -12.34 13.87
CA ASN A 382 -36.03 -13.57 14.38
C ASN A 382 -37.07 -14.20 13.44
N GLY A 383 -36.77 -14.20 12.11
CA GLY A 383 -37.69 -14.77 11.11
C GLY A 383 -38.89 -13.88 10.75
N ARG A 384 -38.98 -12.63 11.24
CA ARG A 384 -39.98 -11.66 10.79
C ARG A 384 -39.79 -11.35 9.29
N PRO A 385 -40.87 -11.02 8.58
CA PRO A 385 -40.79 -10.66 7.16
C PRO A 385 -39.80 -9.49 6.94
N ASP A 386 -38.99 -9.61 5.92
CA ASP A 386 -37.96 -8.59 5.57
C ASP A 386 -38.53 -7.17 5.47
N LYS A 387 -39.73 -7.03 4.88
CA LYS A 387 -40.43 -5.74 4.74
C LYS A 387 -40.65 -5.07 6.10
N VAL A 388 -41.14 -5.83 7.09
CA VAL A 388 -41.42 -5.30 8.44
C VAL A 388 -40.14 -4.90 9.15
N VAL A 389 -39.09 -5.72 9.04
CA VAL A 389 -37.78 -5.44 9.67
C VAL A 389 -37.10 -4.25 9.02
N ALA A 390 -37.20 -4.13 7.70
CA ALA A 390 -36.64 -3.01 6.93
C ALA A 390 -37.35 -1.67 7.27
N GLU A 391 -38.69 -1.69 7.35
CA GLU A 391 -39.49 -0.51 7.72
C GLU A 391 -39.18 -0.07 9.17
N GLU A 392 -39.11 -1.01 10.12
CA GLU A 392 -38.72 -0.72 11.50
C GLU A 392 -37.27 -0.15 11.59
N ALA A 393 -36.34 -0.76 10.87
CA ALA A 393 -34.96 -0.28 10.82
C ALA A 393 -34.88 1.16 10.30
N TRP A 394 -35.69 1.46 9.28
CA TRP A 394 -35.81 2.81 8.72
C TRP A 394 -36.39 3.81 9.69
N GLU A 395 -37.53 3.54 10.22
CA GLU A 395 -38.15 4.43 11.20
C GLU A 395 -37.19 4.75 12.36
N ASN A 396 -36.52 3.71 12.86
CA ASN A 396 -35.54 3.86 13.93
C ASN A 396 -34.41 4.78 13.53
N HIS A 397 -34.03 4.72 12.25
CA HIS A 397 -33.00 5.60 11.75
C HIS A 397 -33.46 7.05 11.68
N ILE A 398 -34.58 7.32 11.03
CA ILE A 398 -35.11 8.68 10.88
C ILE A 398 -35.36 9.35 12.24
N LYS A 399 -35.73 8.58 13.27
CA LYS A 399 -35.84 9.11 14.65
C LYS A 399 -34.53 9.68 15.20
N ARG A 400 -33.40 9.36 14.59
CA ARG A 400 -32.07 9.79 15.01
C ARG A 400 -31.35 10.66 13.99
N ASN A 401 -31.66 10.49 12.72
CA ASN A 401 -30.95 11.08 11.58
C ASN A 401 -31.93 11.53 10.53
N ASP A 402 -32.13 12.83 10.43
CA ASP A 402 -33.05 13.47 9.48
C ASP A 402 -32.38 14.74 8.97
N SER A 403 -31.98 14.77 7.70
CA SER A 403 -31.32 15.90 7.06
C SER A 403 -31.46 15.84 5.54
N ILE A 404 -31.13 16.92 4.86
CA ILE A 404 -31.06 16.96 3.38
C ILE A 404 -30.11 15.88 2.83
N ILE A 405 -29.06 15.54 3.54
CA ILE A 405 -28.12 14.47 3.12
C ILE A 405 -28.83 13.12 3.18
N VAL A 406 -29.59 12.88 4.23
CA VAL A 406 -30.42 11.68 4.35
C VAL A 406 -31.46 11.65 3.22
N ASP A 407 -32.11 12.76 2.94
CA ASP A 407 -33.13 12.85 1.89
C ASP A 407 -32.61 12.52 0.49
N ILE A 408 -31.32 12.79 0.20
CA ILE A 408 -30.76 12.71 -1.14
C ILE A 408 -29.92 11.45 -1.37
N PHE A 409 -29.08 11.06 -0.38
CA PHE A 409 -27.99 10.12 -0.63
C PHE A 409 -28.17 8.75 0.01
N HIS A 410 -29.17 8.55 0.88
CA HIS A 410 -29.21 7.35 1.66
C HIS A 410 -30.09 6.24 1.08
N GLY A 411 -29.59 5.01 1.08
CA GLY A 411 -30.27 3.78 0.70
C GLY A 411 -30.17 2.71 1.80
N LEU A 412 -30.67 1.50 1.61
CA LEU A 412 -30.74 0.45 2.62
C LEU A 412 -30.18 -0.86 2.08
N PHE A 413 -29.24 -1.45 2.80
CA PHE A 413 -28.76 -2.80 2.58
C PHE A 413 -29.56 -3.81 3.42
N LYS A 414 -29.73 -5.01 2.91
CA LYS A 414 -29.97 -6.19 3.71
C LYS A 414 -28.65 -6.92 3.92
N SER A 415 -28.19 -7.01 5.15
CA SER A 415 -27.01 -7.77 5.55
C SER A 415 -27.44 -9.10 6.14
N THR A 416 -26.97 -10.20 5.56
CA THR A 416 -27.25 -11.56 6.03
C THR A 416 -25.94 -12.21 6.45
N LEU A 417 -25.87 -12.64 7.72
CA LEU A 417 -24.74 -13.37 8.28
C LEU A 417 -25.18 -14.77 8.66
N VAL A 418 -24.42 -15.78 8.27
CA VAL A 418 -24.69 -17.19 8.58
C VAL A 418 -23.51 -17.77 9.34
N CYS A 419 -23.77 -18.27 10.55
CA CYS A 419 -22.76 -18.91 11.37
C CYS A 419 -22.34 -20.26 10.76
N PRO A 420 -21.03 -20.54 10.57
CA PRO A 420 -20.59 -21.81 10.02
C PRO A 420 -20.72 -22.98 11.00
N VAL A 421 -20.89 -22.72 12.31
CA VAL A 421 -20.96 -23.75 13.36
C VAL A 421 -22.41 -24.13 13.70
N CYS A 422 -23.25 -23.14 13.98
CA CYS A 422 -24.63 -23.40 14.43
C CYS A 422 -25.70 -23.01 13.40
N ALA A 423 -25.31 -22.61 12.20
CA ALA A 423 -26.21 -22.17 11.12
C ALA A 423 -27.19 -21.03 11.52
N LYS A 424 -26.94 -20.33 12.63
CA LYS A 424 -27.72 -19.14 12.99
C LYS A 424 -27.64 -18.11 11.87
N VAL A 425 -28.81 -17.71 11.37
CA VAL A 425 -28.95 -16.62 10.40
C VAL A 425 -29.26 -15.33 11.16
N SER A 426 -28.45 -14.31 10.97
CA SER A 426 -28.71 -12.95 11.44
C SER A 426 -28.98 -12.04 10.23
N VAL A 427 -30.08 -11.34 10.28
CA VAL A 427 -30.49 -10.39 9.24
C VAL A 427 -30.58 -9.00 9.85
N THR A 428 -29.88 -8.05 9.27
CA THR A 428 -30.00 -6.61 9.60
C THR A 428 -30.26 -5.80 8.34
N PHE A 429 -30.93 -4.68 8.51
CA PHE A 429 -31.11 -3.69 7.45
C PHE A 429 -30.29 -2.47 7.82
N ASP A 430 -29.17 -2.31 7.11
CA ASP A 430 -28.16 -1.33 7.42
C ASP A 430 -28.16 -0.23 6.37
N PRO A 431 -28.16 0.98 6.79
CA PRO A 431 -28.25 2.13 5.95
C PRO A 431 -26.90 2.50 5.33
N PHE A 432 -26.88 3.10 4.12
CA PHE A 432 -25.67 3.51 3.43
C PHE A 432 -25.83 4.86 2.73
N CYS A 433 -24.75 5.60 2.60
CA CYS A 433 -24.68 6.88 1.89
C CYS A 433 -23.99 6.74 0.53
N TYR A 434 -23.18 5.72 0.32
CA TYR A 434 -22.49 5.41 -0.92
C TYR A 434 -22.22 3.91 -1.03
N LEU A 435 -22.10 3.43 -2.28
CA LEU A 435 -21.71 2.06 -2.57
C LEU A 435 -20.21 1.99 -2.86
N THR A 436 -19.46 1.27 -2.05
CA THR A 436 -18.06 0.95 -2.35
C THR A 436 -17.99 -0.38 -3.06
N LEU A 437 -17.81 -0.34 -4.39
CA LEU A 437 -17.79 -1.53 -5.22
C LEU A 437 -16.38 -2.07 -5.40
N PRO A 438 -16.16 -3.37 -5.14
CA PRO A 438 -14.91 -4.03 -5.50
C PRO A 438 -14.81 -4.13 -7.03
N LEU A 439 -13.58 -3.98 -7.54
CA LEU A 439 -13.31 -4.28 -8.94
C LEU A 439 -12.97 -5.75 -9.09
N PRO A 440 -13.45 -6.43 -10.15
CA PRO A 440 -13.00 -7.76 -10.48
C PRO A 440 -11.47 -7.76 -10.64
N MET A 441 -10.77 -8.47 -9.78
CA MET A 441 -9.32 -8.58 -9.86
C MET A 441 -8.96 -9.66 -10.87
N LYS A 442 -7.94 -9.41 -11.71
CA LYS A 442 -7.33 -10.52 -12.45
C LYS A 442 -6.84 -11.53 -11.41
N LYS A 443 -7.36 -12.75 -11.50
CA LYS A 443 -6.95 -13.85 -10.62
C LYS A 443 -5.53 -14.32 -10.89
N GLU A 444 -4.95 -13.90 -12.01
CA GLU A 444 -3.66 -14.31 -12.54
C GLU A 444 -2.72 -13.12 -12.71
N ARG A 445 -1.43 -13.38 -12.63
CA ARG A 445 -0.34 -12.47 -13.00
C ARG A 445 0.63 -13.17 -13.94
N THR A 446 1.36 -12.40 -14.72
CA THR A 446 2.46 -12.92 -15.55
C THR A 446 3.77 -12.75 -14.78
N LEU A 447 4.61 -13.79 -14.84
CA LEU A 447 5.97 -13.77 -14.33
C LEU A 447 6.92 -14.21 -15.47
N GLU A 448 8.07 -13.58 -15.54
CA GLU A 448 9.16 -13.99 -16.41
C GLU A 448 10.16 -14.77 -15.57
N VAL A 449 10.53 -15.95 -16.02
CA VAL A 449 11.44 -16.84 -15.32
C VAL A 449 12.45 -17.46 -16.28
N TYR A 450 13.64 -17.74 -15.80
CA TYR A 450 14.68 -18.44 -16.55
C TYR A 450 14.77 -19.89 -16.08
N LEU A 451 14.58 -20.85 -16.99
CA LEU A 451 14.75 -22.27 -16.70
C LEU A 451 16.18 -22.70 -17.04
N VAL A 452 16.89 -23.18 -16.04
CA VAL A 452 18.22 -23.78 -16.19
C VAL A 452 18.08 -25.29 -16.18
N ARG A 453 18.38 -25.92 -17.32
CA ARG A 453 18.25 -27.37 -17.50
C ARG A 453 19.33 -28.15 -16.73
N LEU A 454 19.04 -29.42 -16.50
CA LEU A 454 20.01 -30.36 -15.95
C LEU A 454 21.17 -30.63 -16.94
N ASP A 455 20.87 -30.64 -18.25
CA ASP A 455 21.86 -30.72 -19.30
C ASP A 455 22.76 -29.47 -19.29
N PRO A 456 24.06 -29.61 -19.04
CA PRO A 456 24.98 -28.49 -18.95
C PRO A 456 25.19 -27.78 -20.30
N VAL A 457 24.84 -28.38 -21.43
CA VAL A 457 24.98 -27.82 -22.78
C VAL A 457 23.74 -27.02 -23.18
N ALA A 458 22.62 -27.16 -22.44
CA ALA A 458 21.40 -26.44 -22.76
C ALA A 458 21.43 -25.02 -22.14
N LYS A 459 21.31 -24.00 -23.00
CA LYS A 459 21.21 -22.60 -22.54
C LYS A 459 20.02 -22.39 -21.64
N PRO A 460 20.12 -21.49 -20.65
CA PRO A 460 18.95 -21.05 -19.89
C PRO A 460 17.86 -20.54 -20.84
N THR A 461 16.61 -20.92 -20.59
CA THR A 461 15.51 -20.51 -21.46
C THR A 461 14.56 -19.63 -20.70
N GLN A 462 14.24 -18.44 -21.23
CA GLN A 462 13.30 -17.50 -20.64
C GLN A 462 11.86 -17.85 -21.01
N TYR A 463 11.01 -17.98 -20.01
CA TYR A 463 9.58 -18.25 -20.13
C TYR A 463 8.75 -17.12 -19.54
N LYS A 464 7.62 -16.83 -20.16
CA LYS A 464 6.58 -15.98 -19.60
C LYS A 464 5.42 -16.84 -19.13
N LEU A 465 5.25 -16.92 -17.81
CA LEU A 465 4.26 -17.76 -17.18
C LEU A 465 3.04 -16.95 -16.77
N THR A 466 1.85 -17.53 -16.90
CA THR A 466 0.63 -17.04 -16.28
C THR A 466 0.35 -17.86 -15.03
N VAL A 467 0.37 -17.23 -13.86
CA VAL A 467 0.22 -17.89 -12.56
C VAL A 467 -0.87 -17.21 -11.74
N PRO A 468 -1.51 -17.90 -10.78
CA PRO A 468 -2.48 -17.28 -9.87
C PRO A 468 -1.84 -16.14 -9.07
N LYS A 469 -2.56 -15.01 -8.90
CA LYS A 469 -2.09 -13.92 -8.00
C LYS A 469 -1.98 -14.38 -6.54
N VAL A 470 -2.92 -15.22 -6.14
CA VAL A 470 -2.95 -15.86 -4.82
C VAL A 470 -2.73 -17.34 -5.06
N GLY A 471 -1.52 -17.81 -4.85
CA GLY A 471 -1.11 -19.18 -5.10
C GLY A 471 0.23 -19.44 -4.45
N TYR A 472 0.78 -20.60 -4.70
CA TYR A 472 2.03 -21.08 -4.12
C TYR A 472 3.12 -21.22 -5.20
N ILE A 473 4.37 -21.32 -4.78
CA ILE A 473 5.51 -21.58 -5.66
C ILE A 473 5.30 -22.89 -6.46
N SER A 474 4.61 -23.88 -5.89
CA SER A 474 4.20 -25.09 -6.62
C SER A 474 3.36 -24.82 -7.85
N ASP A 475 2.51 -23.77 -7.84
CA ASP A 475 1.70 -23.39 -9.00
C ASP A 475 2.57 -22.82 -10.13
N LEU A 476 3.65 -22.10 -9.79
CA LEU A 476 4.65 -21.64 -10.75
C LEU A 476 5.36 -22.83 -11.37
N CYS A 477 5.82 -23.81 -10.57
CA CYS A 477 6.46 -25.02 -11.07
C CYS A 477 5.53 -25.81 -11.99
N THR A 478 4.26 -25.93 -11.65
CA THR A 478 3.24 -26.61 -12.48
C THR A 478 3.02 -25.88 -13.81
N SER A 479 2.92 -24.55 -13.77
CA SER A 479 2.77 -23.72 -14.97
C SER A 479 4.00 -23.85 -15.89
N LEU A 480 5.21 -23.81 -15.33
CA LEU A 480 6.45 -23.98 -16.09
C LEU A 480 6.59 -25.41 -16.63
N SER A 481 6.19 -26.41 -15.84
CA SER A 481 6.20 -27.82 -16.26
C SER A 481 5.36 -28.05 -17.52
N SER A 482 4.20 -27.42 -17.61
CA SER A 482 3.32 -27.54 -18.78
C SER A 482 3.93 -26.97 -20.08
N LEU A 483 4.83 -25.99 -19.98
CA LEU A 483 5.49 -25.36 -21.12
C LEU A 483 6.84 -26.00 -21.44
N SER A 484 7.59 -26.41 -20.43
CA SER A 484 8.97 -26.88 -20.58
C SER A 484 9.11 -28.39 -20.68
N GLY A 485 8.09 -29.14 -20.26
CA GLY A 485 8.13 -30.59 -20.15
C GLY A 485 8.96 -31.12 -18.97
N VAL A 486 9.56 -30.26 -18.15
CA VAL A 486 10.28 -30.67 -16.95
C VAL A 486 9.27 -30.96 -15.83
N PRO A 487 9.38 -32.08 -15.10
CA PRO A 487 8.50 -32.38 -13.98
C PRO A 487 8.61 -31.33 -12.87
N ALA A 488 7.47 -30.86 -12.35
CA ALA A 488 7.42 -29.79 -11.33
C ALA A 488 8.15 -30.16 -10.03
N GLU A 489 8.16 -31.46 -9.67
CA GLU A 489 8.85 -32.00 -8.51
C GLU A 489 10.39 -31.97 -8.63
N LYS A 490 10.91 -31.81 -9.83
CA LYS A 490 12.33 -31.63 -10.12
C LYS A 490 12.78 -30.18 -10.26
N MET A 491 11.89 -29.23 -9.98
CA MET A 491 12.18 -27.80 -10.09
C MET A 491 12.49 -27.17 -8.75
N ILE A 492 13.48 -26.29 -8.72
CA ILE A 492 13.80 -25.43 -7.58
C ILE A 492 13.78 -23.98 -8.03
N VAL A 493 12.89 -23.20 -7.44
CA VAL A 493 12.72 -21.75 -7.74
C VAL A 493 13.64 -20.93 -6.86
N THR A 494 14.37 -20.02 -7.48
CA THR A 494 15.36 -19.16 -6.80
C THR A 494 15.26 -17.72 -7.30
N ASP A 495 15.69 -16.78 -6.45
CA ASP A 495 15.97 -15.40 -6.80
C ASP A 495 17.49 -15.21 -6.79
N ILE A 496 18.05 -14.69 -7.89
CA ILE A 496 19.49 -14.49 -8.07
C ILE A 496 19.75 -12.99 -8.26
N TYR A 497 20.61 -12.44 -7.40
CA TYR A 497 21.02 -11.05 -7.49
C TYR A 497 22.53 -10.93 -7.26
N ASN A 498 23.22 -10.17 -8.10
CA ASN A 498 24.68 -9.97 -8.02
C ASN A 498 25.47 -11.28 -7.90
N HIS A 499 25.24 -12.23 -8.80
CA HIS A 499 25.95 -13.53 -8.90
C HIS A 499 25.80 -14.41 -7.65
N ARG A 500 24.74 -14.21 -6.86
CA ARG A 500 24.43 -15.06 -5.69
C ARG A 500 22.96 -15.38 -5.57
N PHE A 501 22.66 -16.48 -4.92
CA PHE A 501 21.31 -16.79 -4.48
C PHE A 501 20.90 -15.79 -3.41
N HIS A 502 19.95 -14.91 -3.73
CA HIS A 502 19.31 -14.05 -2.77
C HIS A 502 18.30 -14.84 -1.96
N ARG A 503 17.56 -15.73 -2.62
CA ARG A 503 16.56 -16.59 -1.98
C ARG A 503 16.37 -17.90 -2.74
N ILE A 504 16.09 -18.98 -2.01
CA ILE A 504 15.59 -20.25 -2.55
C ILE A 504 14.21 -20.46 -1.96
N PHE A 505 13.20 -20.54 -2.82
CA PHE A 505 11.80 -20.61 -2.38
C PHE A 505 11.39 -22.05 -2.08
N ALA A 506 10.63 -22.21 -0.98
CA ALA A 506 9.96 -23.47 -0.71
C ALA A 506 8.68 -23.57 -1.55
N THR A 507 8.30 -24.80 -1.94
CA THR A 507 7.13 -25.05 -2.80
C THR A 507 5.81 -24.59 -2.21
N ASN A 508 5.70 -24.58 -0.89
CA ASN A 508 4.53 -24.13 -0.13
C ASN A 508 4.55 -22.64 0.23
N GLU A 509 5.54 -21.88 -0.24
CA GLU A 509 5.54 -20.43 -0.07
C GLU A 509 4.55 -19.76 -1.01
N ASN A 510 3.99 -18.62 -0.57
CA ASN A 510 3.08 -17.83 -1.39
C ASN A 510 3.81 -17.20 -2.59
N LEU A 511 3.18 -17.24 -3.76
CA LEU A 511 3.68 -16.54 -4.96
C LEU A 511 3.84 -15.02 -4.75
N SER A 512 3.11 -14.42 -3.82
CA SER A 512 3.24 -13.00 -3.45
C SER A 512 4.62 -12.65 -2.87
N SER A 513 5.41 -13.63 -2.46
CA SER A 513 6.79 -13.44 -2.02
C SER A 513 7.77 -13.11 -3.16
N ILE A 514 7.39 -13.36 -4.42
CA ILE A 514 8.13 -12.95 -5.62
C ILE A 514 7.69 -11.54 -6.01
N MET A 515 8.61 -10.59 -6.05
CA MET A 515 8.38 -9.19 -6.44
C MET A 515 8.55 -8.99 -7.96
N GLU A 516 8.10 -7.84 -8.48
CA GLU A 516 8.19 -7.53 -9.92
C GLU A 516 9.64 -7.31 -10.44
N ARG A 517 10.58 -7.13 -9.52
CA ARG A 517 12.00 -6.86 -9.83
C ARG A 517 12.93 -8.01 -9.50
N ASP A 518 12.37 -9.15 -9.08
CA ASP A 518 13.16 -10.31 -8.74
C ASP A 518 13.56 -11.06 -10.02
N ASP A 519 14.82 -11.46 -10.11
CA ASP A 519 15.35 -12.25 -11.20
C ASP A 519 15.18 -13.74 -10.89
N ILE A 520 14.08 -14.31 -11.36
CA ILE A 520 13.68 -15.67 -11.00
C ILE A 520 14.29 -16.69 -11.94
N TYR A 521 15.13 -17.54 -11.36
CA TYR A 521 15.72 -18.70 -12.00
C TYR A 521 15.14 -19.99 -11.43
N VAL A 522 14.73 -20.88 -12.31
CA VAL A 522 14.23 -22.21 -11.94
C VAL A 522 15.22 -23.25 -12.39
N PHE A 523 15.77 -24.01 -11.46
CA PHE A 523 16.75 -25.05 -11.75
C PHE A 523 16.09 -26.41 -11.83
N GLU A 524 16.36 -27.14 -12.90
CA GLU A 524 16.08 -28.57 -13.00
C GLU A 524 17.12 -29.38 -12.21
N VAL A 525 16.67 -30.27 -11.33
CA VAL A 525 17.53 -31.13 -10.53
C VAL A 525 17.29 -32.62 -10.82
N ALA A 526 18.35 -33.43 -10.68
CA ALA A 526 18.32 -34.86 -11.02
C ALA A 526 17.42 -35.69 -10.09
N VAL A 527 17.11 -35.19 -8.90
CA VAL A 527 16.42 -35.92 -7.83
C VAL A 527 15.06 -35.31 -7.49
N ASN A 528 14.12 -36.13 -7.07
CA ASN A 528 12.86 -35.63 -6.51
C ASN A 528 13.11 -34.98 -5.15
N ARG A 529 12.69 -33.74 -5.00
CA ARG A 529 12.90 -32.94 -3.80
C ARG A 529 12.40 -33.55 -2.51
N VAL A 530 11.42 -34.41 -2.57
CA VAL A 530 10.65 -34.90 -1.40
C VAL A 530 11.04 -36.32 -0.99
N GLU A 531 11.62 -37.12 -1.89
CA GLU A 531 11.74 -38.56 -1.69
C GLU A 531 13.18 -39.09 -1.61
N ASP A 532 14.17 -38.29 -1.98
CA ASP A 532 15.55 -38.74 -2.05
C ASP A 532 16.34 -38.45 -0.78
N ALA A 533 16.42 -39.42 0.12
CA ALA A 533 17.22 -39.35 1.35
C ALA A 533 18.73 -39.46 1.14
N ASP A 534 19.17 -39.99 -0.02
CA ASP A 534 20.57 -40.30 -0.29
C ASP A 534 21.33 -39.14 -0.96
N HIS A 535 20.61 -38.17 -1.52
CA HIS A 535 21.16 -37.00 -2.17
C HIS A 535 20.88 -35.71 -1.40
N VAL A 536 21.69 -34.70 -1.68
CA VAL A 536 21.51 -33.34 -1.21
C VAL A 536 21.72 -32.37 -2.36
N VAL A 537 20.86 -31.35 -2.43
CA VAL A 537 21.02 -30.26 -3.41
C VAL A 537 21.80 -29.13 -2.75
N ILE A 538 22.91 -28.75 -3.37
CA ILE A 538 23.85 -27.76 -2.84
C ILE A 538 23.90 -26.55 -3.74
N PRO A 539 23.73 -25.32 -3.21
CA PRO A 539 24.01 -24.09 -3.94
C PRO A 539 25.50 -23.89 -4.16
N VAL A 540 25.87 -23.50 -5.37
CA VAL A 540 27.27 -23.29 -5.79
C VAL A 540 27.45 -21.85 -6.29
N HIS A 541 28.43 -21.15 -5.74
CA HIS A 541 28.82 -19.80 -6.16
C HIS A 541 30.22 -19.82 -6.77
N LEU A 542 30.46 -19.02 -7.80
CA LEU A 542 31.76 -18.82 -8.42
C LEU A 542 32.41 -17.57 -7.83
N ARG A 543 33.66 -17.67 -7.41
CA ARG A 543 34.39 -16.64 -6.68
C ARG A 543 35.80 -16.47 -7.24
N GLU A 544 36.22 -15.22 -7.46
CA GLU A 544 37.57 -14.90 -7.93
C GLU A 544 38.48 -14.64 -6.74
N LYS A 545 39.67 -15.31 -6.69
CA LYS A 545 40.65 -15.08 -5.63
C LYS A 545 41.41 -13.77 -5.86
N TYR A 546 41.49 -12.90 -4.84
CA TYR A 546 42.32 -11.73 -4.90
C TYR A 546 43.78 -12.06 -4.55
N LYS A 547 44.73 -11.52 -5.33
CA LYS A 547 46.15 -11.44 -4.92
C LYS A 547 46.25 -10.42 -3.79
N GLN A 548 46.62 -10.84 -2.57
CA GLN A 548 46.86 -9.95 -1.45
C GLN A 548 47.93 -8.92 -1.79
N SER A 549 47.55 -7.67 -1.96
CA SER A 549 48.42 -6.50 -1.81
C SER A 549 47.74 -5.54 -0.84
N GLY A 550 48.25 -5.52 0.39
CA GLY A 550 48.16 -4.45 1.39
C GLY A 550 46.77 -3.97 1.79
N TYR A 551 46.41 -4.21 3.08
CA TYR A 551 45.41 -3.46 3.87
C TYR A 551 44.13 -2.98 3.17
N ASN A 552 43.17 -3.88 3.05
CA ASN A 552 41.75 -3.64 3.27
C ASN A 552 40.98 -4.96 3.00
N HIS A 553 40.09 -5.35 3.89
CA HIS A 553 39.21 -6.48 3.73
C HIS A 553 38.14 -6.12 2.68
N THR A 554 38.40 -6.38 1.41
CA THR A 554 37.42 -6.32 0.34
C THR A 554 36.95 -7.75 0.06
N SER A 555 35.62 -7.92 0.04
CA SER A 555 34.96 -9.19 -0.31
C SER A 555 35.45 -9.69 -1.65
N THR A 556 35.80 -11.00 -1.73
CA THR A 556 36.12 -11.67 -3.00
C THR A 556 34.95 -11.54 -3.98
N PRO A 557 35.16 -11.02 -5.20
CA PRO A 557 34.06 -10.81 -6.14
C PRO A 557 33.49 -12.13 -6.60
N LEU A 558 32.17 -12.19 -6.63
CA LEU A 558 31.42 -13.27 -7.28
C LEU A 558 31.28 -12.96 -8.77
N PHE A 559 31.17 -14.00 -9.60
CA PHE A 559 31.00 -13.88 -11.02
C PHE A 559 30.18 -15.06 -11.56
N GLY A 560 29.76 -14.99 -12.82
CA GLY A 560 28.99 -16.03 -13.48
C GLY A 560 27.60 -16.26 -12.88
N LEU A 561 26.88 -17.25 -13.37
CA LEU A 561 25.59 -17.67 -12.85
C LEU A 561 25.80 -18.71 -11.73
N PRO A 562 25.35 -18.46 -10.49
CA PRO A 562 25.37 -19.50 -9.46
C PRO A 562 24.39 -20.61 -9.86
N PHE A 563 24.68 -21.84 -9.48
CA PHE A 563 23.87 -23.00 -9.86
C PHE A 563 23.61 -23.94 -8.68
N LEU A 564 22.64 -24.83 -8.87
CA LEU A 564 22.32 -25.90 -7.94
C LEU A 564 22.87 -27.24 -8.47
N ILE A 565 23.45 -28.04 -7.59
CA ILE A 565 23.90 -29.39 -7.93
C ILE A 565 23.36 -30.41 -6.93
N ALA A 566 22.76 -31.49 -7.43
CA ALA A 566 22.36 -32.62 -6.62
C ALA A 566 23.51 -33.62 -6.53
N VAL A 567 23.97 -33.90 -5.33
CA VAL A 567 25.10 -34.82 -5.09
C VAL A 567 24.75 -35.84 -4.02
N PRO A 568 25.33 -37.06 -4.08
CA PRO A 568 25.20 -38.01 -2.99
C PRO A 568 25.69 -37.44 -1.66
N ARG A 569 25.02 -37.76 -0.55
CA ARG A 569 25.43 -37.27 0.79
C ARG A 569 26.84 -37.69 1.19
N THR A 570 27.34 -38.75 0.58
CA THR A 570 28.69 -39.26 0.77
C THR A 570 29.38 -39.45 -0.60
N LEU A 571 30.45 -38.70 -0.86
CA LEU A 571 31.20 -38.84 -2.09
C LEU A 571 32.67 -38.40 -1.91
N SER A 572 33.57 -38.88 -2.80
CA SER A 572 34.97 -38.44 -2.80
C SER A 572 35.12 -37.03 -3.39
N GLU A 573 36.18 -36.34 -2.98
CA GLU A 573 36.52 -34.99 -3.46
C GLU A 573 36.71 -34.97 -5.00
N ASP A 574 37.41 -35.97 -5.55
CA ASP A 574 37.65 -36.07 -7.01
C ASP A 574 36.34 -36.27 -7.79
N LYS A 575 35.40 -37.07 -7.25
CA LYS A 575 34.08 -37.26 -7.86
C LYS A 575 33.28 -35.96 -7.86
N LEU A 576 33.30 -35.21 -6.75
CA LEU A 576 32.66 -33.92 -6.67
C LEU A 576 33.28 -32.93 -7.63
N TYR A 577 34.63 -32.84 -7.71
CA TYR A 577 35.31 -31.98 -8.68
C TYR A 577 34.90 -32.26 -10.12
N ASN A 578 34.84 -33.53 -10.50
CA ASN A 578 34.43 -33.92 -11.87
C ASN A 578 32.95 -33.58 -12.14
N MET A 579 32.04 -33.73 -11.16
CA MET A 579 30.65 -33.35 -11.30
C MET A 579 30.50 -31.82 -11.48
N LEU A 580 31.25 -31.03 -10.70
CA LEU A 580 31.27 -29.57 -10.82
C LEU A 580 31.85 -29.11 -12.15
N LEU A 581 32.96 -29.73 -12.59
CA LEU A 581 33.59 -29.44 -13.88
C LEU A 581 32.65 -29.76 -15.03
N SER A 582 31.96 -30.89 -14.97
CA SER A 582 30.96 -31.28 -16.00
C SER A 582 29.81 -30.29 -16.09
N ARG A 583 29.40 -29.68 -14.98
CA ARG A 583 28.34 -28.63 -14.93
C ARG A 583 28.80 -27.34 -15.58
N LEU A 584 30.08 -27.02 -15.55
CA LEU A 584 30.68 -25.80 -16.10
C LEU A 584 31.29 -26.02 -17.52
N CYS A 585 31.01 -27.12 -18.21
CA CYS A 585 31.69 -27.48 -19.42
C CYS A 585 31.48 -26.54 -20.61
N GLU A 586 30.37 -25.85 -20.70
CA GLU A 586 30.13 -24.78 -21.69
C GLU A 586 30.83 -23.46 -21.35
N GLU A 587 30.88 -23.14 -20.09
CA GLU A 587 31.50 -21.90 -19.61
C GLU A 587 33.04 -21.98 -19.56
N THR A 588 33.59 -23.23 -19.76
CA THR A 588 35.03 -23.49 -19.70
C THR A 588 35.53 -24.10 -21.01
N GLN A 589 36.39 -23.36 -21.72
CA GLN A 589 37.06 -23.92 -22.92
C GLN A 589 38.05 -24.98 -22.51
N PRO A 590 37.99 -26.19 -23.10
CA PRO A 590 39.02 -27.20 -22.86
C PRO A 590 40.37 -26.73 -23.41
N PRO A 591 41.50 -27.08 -22.75
CA PRO A 591 42.81 -26.70 -23.25
C PRO A 591 43.04 -27.31 -24.61
N THR A 592 42.99 -26.49 -25.66
CA THR A 592 43.35 -26.89 -27.03
C THR A 592 44.80 -27.37 -27.05
N GLN A 593 45.01 -28.61 -27.46
CA GLN A 593 46.33 -29.14 -27.79
C GLN A 593 46.88 -28.37 -28.99
N HIS A 594 47.77 -27.41 -28.76
CA HIS A 594 48.59 -26.85 -29.84
C HIS A 594 49.56 -27.88 -30.31
N THR A 595 49.20 -28.53 -31.39
CA THR A 595 50.17 -29.26 -32.24
C THR A 595 50.98 -28.21 -32.99
N ILE A 596 52.23 -28.10 -32.59
CA ILE A 596 53.25 -27.32 -33.33
C ILE A 596 53.50 -28.08 -34.65
N ASN A 597 53.07 -27.53 -35.79
CA ASN A 597 53.74 -27.77 -37.07
C ASN A 597 53.80 -26.43 -37.80
N GLY A 598 55.04 -25.94 -37.87
CA GLY A 598 55.36 -24.80 -38.71
C GLY A 598 55.34 -25.16 -40.17
N ASN A 599 54.91 -24.21 -41.00
CA ASN A 599 55.68 -23.72 -42.13
C ASN A 599 55.02 -22.48 -42.73
N ALA A 600 55.91 -21.56 -43.01
CA ALA A 600 55.66 -20.27 -43.64
C ALA A 600 55.10 -20.40 -45.05
N THR A 601 54.31 -19.48 -45.56
CA THR A 601 54.64 -18.57 -46.67
C THR A 601 53.50 -17.61 -46.97
N ASN A 602 53.85 -16.34 -46.97
CA ASN A 602 53.50 -15.16 -47.77
C ASN A 602 52.26 -15.13 -48.69
N GLY A 603 51.64 -13.97 -48.62
CA GLY A 603 50.98 -13.31 -49.78
C GLY A 603 49.74 -12.48 -49.40
N LEU A 604 49.90 -11.27 -49.10
CA LEU A 604 49.67 -10.01 -49.87
C LEU A 604 48.24 -9.80 -50.42
N LEU A 605 47.61 -8.69 -49.90
CA LEU A 605 46.82 -7.68 -50.60
C LEU A 605 45.44 -8.09 -51.13
N GLU A 606 44.36 -7.35 -51.09
CA GLU A 606 44.07 -5.90 -51.10
C GLU A 606 42.56 -5.67 -50.83
N GLU A 607 42.24 -4.61 -50.24
CA GLU A 607 41.16 -3.66 -50.27
C GLU A 607 39.93 -3.86 -51.18
N GLY A 608 38.78 -3.39 -50.69
CA GLY A 608 37.70 -2.93 -51.54
C GLY A 608 36.32 -2.85 -50.83
N SER A 609 36.02 -1.76 -50.19
CA SER A 609 34.66 -1.18 -50.13
C SER A 609 34.44 -0.37 -51.42
N PRO A 610 33.27 0.12 -51.83
CA PRO A 610 32.09 0.52 -51.08
C PRO A 610 30.72 0.44 -51.81
N SER A 611 29.73 0.99 -51.09
CA SER A 611 28.58 1.79 -51.54
C SER A 611 27.33 1.14 -52.10
N GLU A 612 26.23 1.39 -51.36
CA GLU A 612 25.04 2.24 -51.64
C GLU A 612 24.16 1.84 -52.84
N MET A 613 22.91 1.69 -52.62
CA MET A 613 21.76 2.56 -52.90
C MET A 613 20.43 1.78 -52.93
N GLU A 614 19.52 2.36 -52.19
CA GLU A 614 18.10 2.58 -52.38
C GLU A 614 17.43 2.10 -53.66
N THR A 615 16.18 1.63 -53.52
CA THR A 615 14.92 2.26 -53.96
C THR A 615 13.80 1.24 -53.92
N ASP A 616 12.78 1.56 -53.17
CA ASP A 616 11.39 1.89 -53.47
C ASP A 616 10.55 0.99 -54.37
N GLU A 617 9.34 0.84 -53.83
CA GLU A 617 7.99 0.85 -54.42
C GLU A 617 7.31 -0.45 -54.85
N GLN A 618 6.25 -0.66 -54.11
CA GLN A 618 4.81 -0.64 -54.49
C GLN A 618 4.18 -1.92 -55.08
N ASP A 619 3.11 -2.25 -54.37
CA ASP A 619 1.74 -2.57 -54.79
C ASP A 619 1.45 -3.91 -55.51
N ASP A 620 0.53 -4.58 -54.99
CA ASP A 620 -0.86 -4.86 -55.41
C ASP A 620 -1.29 -6.32 -55.28
N GLU A 621 -2.39 -6.40 -54.55
CA GLU A 621 -3.61 -7.22 -54.68
C GLU A 621 -3.60 -8.58 -55.37
N SER A 622 -4.14 -9.57 -54.76
CA SER A 622 -5.48 -10.12 -55.02
C SER A 622 -5.58 -11.60 -54.65
N SER A 623 -6.50 -11.86 -53.82
CA SER A 623 -7.59 -12.85 -53.75
C SER A 623 -7.44 -14.23 -54.45
N GLN A 624 -7.85 -15.19 -53.75
CA GLN A 624 -8.92 -16.15 -53.95
C GLN A 624 -8.61 -17.55 -53.42
N ASP A 625 -9.44 -17.91 -52.46
CA ASP A 625 -10.29 -19.07 -52.26
C ASP A 625 -9.85 -20.42 -52.91
N GLN A 626 -9.86 -21.44 -52.11
CA GLN A 626 -10.74 -22.60 -52.23
C GLN A 626 -10.30 -23.74 -51.30
N GLU A 627 -11.12 -24.04 -50.34
CA GLU A 627 -11.91 -25.26 -50.12
C GLU A 627 -11.17 -26.60 -49.99
N LEU A 628 -11.55 -27.17 -48.82
CA LEU A 628 -11.55 -28.57 -48.35
C LEU A 628 -12.10 -29.60 -49.36
N PRO A 629 -11.81 -30.90 -49.22
CA PRO A 629 -12.61 -31.75 -48.32
C PRO A 629 -11.77 -32.89 -47.67
N SER A 630 -12.02 -33.25 -46.48
CA SER A 630 -12.94 -34.20 -45.77
C SER A 630 -12.80 -35.66 -46.11
N GLU A 631 -12.92 -36.39 -45.05
CA GLU A 631 -13.36 -37.78 -44.87
C GLU A 631 -12.31 -38.88 -45.00
N ASN A 632 -12.25 -39.90 -44.25
CA ASN A 632 -13.07 -40.59 -43.29
C ASN A 632 -12.34 -41.88 -42.91
N GLU A 633 -12.57 -42.23 -41.68
CA GLU A 633 -13.07 -43.49 -41.11
C GLU A 633 -12.16 -44.71 -40.93
N ASN A 634 -12.21 -45.14 -39.68
CA ASN A 634 -12.53 -46.46 -39.16
C ASN A 634 -11.52 -47.59 -39.34
N SER A 635 -11.23 -48.39 -38.39
CA SER A 635 -11.98 -49.13 -37.40
C SER A 635 -11.07 -50.09 -36.64
N GLN A 636 -11.36 -50.31 -35.42
CA GLN A 636 -11.54 -51.58 -34.66
C GLN A 636 -10.56 -52.70 -34.98
N SER A 637 -10.02 -53.45 -34.07
CA SER A 637 -10.56 -54.06 -32.86
C SER A 637 -9.54 -54.94 -32.20
N GLU A 638 -9.65 -55.06 -30.93
CA GLU A 638 -9.72 -56.23 -30.08
C GLU A 638 -8.56 -57.21 -29.92
N ASP A 639 -8.28 -57.32 -28.65
CA ASP A 639 -8.11 -58.54 -27.86
C ASP A 639 -6.82 -59.37 -27.93
N SER A 640 -6.18 -59.48 -26.87
CA SER A 640 -6.22 -60.43 -25.76
C SER A 640 -4.84 -61.03 -25.38
N VAL A 641 -4.69 -61.02 -24.08
CA VAL A 641 -4.18 -62.07 -23.19
C VAL A 641 -2.73 -62.57 -23.31
N GLY A 642 -2.03 -62.27 -22.25
CA GLY A 642 -1.33 -63.36 -21.55
C GLY A 642 0.14 -63.56 -21.81
N GLY A 643 0.89 -63.56 -20.75
CA GLY A 643 2.05 -64.38 -20.63
C GLY A 643 3.27 -63.75 -20.05
N ASP A 644 3.46 -64.02 -18.79
CA ASP A 644 4.73 -63.95 -18.09
C ASP A 644 5.86 -64.50 -18.91
N ASN A 645 7.02 -63.79 -18.85
CA ASN A 645 8.29 -64.49 -18.58
C ASN A 645 9.43 -63.47 -18.39
N GLU A 646 10.05 -63.59 -17.25
CA GLU A 646 11.39 -63.19 -16.95
C GLU A 646 12.37 -63.58 -18.10
N LEU A 647 13.28 -62.70 -18.42
CA LEU A 647 14.65 -63.06 -18.83
C LEU A 647 15.58 -61.86 -18.75
N GLU A 648 16.50 -61.98 -17.82
CA GLU A 648 17.77 -61.27 -17.80
C GLU A 648 18.42 -61.19 -19.16
N ASN A 649 18.95 -60.05 -19.53
CA ASN A 649 20.18 -60.02 -20.29
C ASN A 649 20.92 -58.71 -20.11
N GLY A 650 21.97 -58.83 -19.40
CA GLY A 650 23.15 -58.12 -19.30
C GLY A 650 23.76 -57.67 -20.64
N VAL A 651 24.07 -56.36 -20.64
CA VAL A 651 25.02 -55.82 -21.61
C VAL A 651 26.34 -55.62 -20.90
N VAL A 652 27.27 -56.44 -21.32
CA VAL A 652 28.64 -56.52 -20.91
C VAL A 652 29.40 -55.26 -21.36
N ALA A 653 30.02 -54.58 -20.42
CA ALA A 653 31.07 -53.60 -20.68
C ALA A 653 32.39 -54.36 -21.00
N PRO A 654 33.17 -53.86 -21.96
CA PRO A 654 34.47 -54.51 -22.21
C PRO A 654 35.46 -54.15 -21.11
N GLN A 655 35.89 -55.19 -20.39
CA GLN A 655 37.09 -55.17 -19.56
C GLN A 655 38.34 -55.06 -20.43
N LEU A 656 39.11 -54.02 -20.26
CA LEU A 656 40.49 -53.94 -20.71
C LEU A 656 41.41 -54.27 -19.51
N SER A 657 42.12 -55.32 -19.71
CA SER A 657 43.08 -55.99 -18.83
C SER A 657 44.21 -55.05 -18.38
N THR A 658 44.42 -55.08 -17.07
CA THR A 658 45.62 -54.56 -16.39
C THR A 658 46.87 -55.14 -16.92
N LYS A 659 47.79 -54.31 -17.40
CA LYS A 659 49.24 -54.55 -17.27
C LYS A 659 49.88 -53.25 -16.83
N GLY A 660 50.53 -53.37 -15.67
CA GLY A 660 51.18 -52.24 -15.00
C GLY A 660 52.31 -51.63 -15.84
N GLN A 661 52.25 -50.32 -15.89
CA GLN A 661 53.44 -49.49 -16.05
C GLN A 661 53.24 -48.23 -15.19
N GLN A 662 54.15 -48.08 -14.26
CA GLN A 662 54.35 -46.86 -13.52
C GLN A 662 54.64 -45.75 -14.56
N THR A 663 53.71 -44.82 -14.70
CA THR A 663 53.99 -43.54 -15.37
C THR A 663 53.72 -42.40 -14.40
N ALA A 664 54.73 -41.57 -14.30
CA ALA A 664 54.84 -40.38 -13.49
C ALA A 664 53.57 -39.51 -13.54
N GLY A 665 53.16 -39.04 -12.36
CA GLY A 665 51.98 -38.14 -12.17
C GLY A 665 52.10 -36.89 -13.02
N LEU A 666 51.29 -36.79 -14.07
CA LEU A 666 50.91 -35.52 -14.65
C LEU A 666 49.94 -34.85 -13.68
N ASN A 667 50.46 -33.91 -12.88
CA ASN A 667 49.67 -32.98 -12.10
C ASN A 667 48.76 -32.21 -13.09
N ARG A 668 47.56 -32.70 -13.37
CA ARG A 668 46.52 -31.92 -14.04
C ARG A 668 46.15 -30.77 -13.13
N LYS A 669 46.57 -29.55 -13.48
CA LYS A 669 46.29 -28.33 -12.80
C LYS A 669 44.78 -28.15 -12.74
N ARG A 670 44.16 -28.22 -11.53
CA ARG A 670 42.72 -28.00 -11.35
C ARG A 670 42.38 -26.57 -11.74
N LEU A 671 41.25 -26.33 -12.37
CA LEU A 671 40.79 -24.99 -12.78
C LEU A 671 40.38 -24.15 -11.60
N PHE A 672 39.80 -24.76 -10.59
CA PHE A 672 39.33 -24.10 -9.38
C PHE A 672 39.60 -25.00 -8.16
N THR A 673 39.61 -24.36 -7.01
CA THR A 673 39.49 -25.01 -5.71
C THR A 673 38.10 -24.71 -5.14
N PHE A 674 37.61 -25.56 -4.26
CA PHE A 674 36.30 -25.35 -3.67
C PHE A 674 36.33 -25.37 -2.15
N GLN A 675 35.44 -24.63 -1.54
CA GLN A 675 35.27 -24.55 -0.09
C GLN A 675 33.81 -24.82 0.26
N PHE A 676 33.61 -25.64 1.30
CA PHE A 676 32.31 -25.86 1.89
C PHE A 676 32.09 -24.87 3.01
N ASN A 677 30.87 -24.30 3.01
CA ASN A 677 30.40 -23.41 4.06
C ASN A 677 29.06 -23.94 4.56
N ASN A 678 28.77 -23.75 5.84
CA ASN A 678 27.48 -24.06 6.41
C ASN A 678 26.64 -22.79 6.49
N MET A 679 25.39 -22.86 6.02
CA MET A 679 24.44 -21.77 6.18
C MET A 679 24.00 -21.65 7.64
N GLY A 680 24.16 -20.47 8.24
CA GLY A 680 23.53 -20.11 9.49
C GLY A 680 22.01 -20.13 9.40
N LYS A 681 21.31 -20.13 10.54
CA LYS A 681 19.85 -20.32 10.65
C LYS A 681 18.97 -19.25 9.98
N THR A 682 19.50 -18.15 9.48
CA THR A 682 18.72 -17.03 8.97
C THR A 682 19.41 -16.30 7.82
N ASP A 683 18.64 -16.07 6.77
CA ASP A 683 18.88 -15.17 5.65
C ASP A 683 20.18 -15.32 4.84
N PHE A 684 20.00 -15.63 3.54
CA PHE A 684 21.04 -15.58 2.51
C PHE A 684 21.69 -14.19 2.34
N SER A 685 21.13 -13.13 2.95
CA SER A 685 21.62 -11.76 2.82
C SER A 685 22.81 -11.37 3.70
N LEU A 686 23.16 -12.21 4.69
CA LEU A 686 24.24 -11.94 5.65
C LEU A 686 25.17 -13.13 5.81
N ILE A 687 25.92 -13.45 4.75
CA ILE A 687 27.01 -14.42 4.86
C ILE A 687 28.22 -13.73 5.50
N LYS A 688 28.34 -13.80 6.83
CA LYS A 688 29.62 -13.67 7.49
C LYS A 688 30.39 -14.94 7.18
N GLU A 689 31.56 -14.76 6.57
CA GLU A 689 32.53 -15.82 6.28
C GLU A 689 32.99 -16.51 7.56
N ASP A 690 32.29 -17.56 7.98
CA ASP A 690 32.84 -18.51 8.95
C ASP A 690 33.54 -19.63 8.15
N THR A 691 34.81 -19.40 7.83
CA THR A 691 35.71 -20.34 7.17
C THR A 691 36.12 -21.45 8.12
N LYS A 692 35.20 -22.32 8.51
CA LYS A 692 35.55 -23.62 9.05
C LYS A 692 35.60 -24.64 7.92
N LEU A 693 36.83 -24.90 7.43
CA LEU A 693 37.16 -26.05 6.59
C LEU A 693 36.56 -27.32 7.21
N ILE A 694 35.56 -27.91 6.54
CA ILE A 694 35.10 -29.26 6.88
C ILE A 694 36.21 -30.21 6.47
N ARG A 695 36.90 -30.79 7.46
CA ARG A 695 37.93 -31.82 7.21
C ARG A 695 37.25 -33.11 6.75
N PHE A 696 37.83 -33.69 5.71
CA PHE A 696 37.47 -35.01 5.19
C PHE A 696 38.01 -36.09 6.15
N ASP A 697 37.11 -36.87 6.73
CA ASP A 697 37.49 -38.11 7.36
C ASP A 697 37.56 -39.21 6.29
N GLU A 698 38.73 -39.81 6.14
CA GLU A 698 39.03 -40.96 5.23
C GLU A 698 38.66 -40.74 3.75
N GLY A 699 38.77 -39.52 3.21
CA GLY A 699 38.57 -39.22 1.80
C GLY A 699 37.11 -39.10 1.36
N HIS A 700 36.15 -39.14 2.26
CA HIS A 700 34.74 -38.97 2.00
C HIS A 700 34.12 -37.73 2.65
N LEU A 701 33.30 -36.99 1.88
CA LEU A 701 32.53 -35.87 2.33
C LEU A 701 31.18 -36.32 2.89
N ARG A 702 30.80 -35.84 4.08
CA ARG A 702 29.41 -35.86 4.56
C ARG A 702 28.77 -34.49 4.42
N LEU A 703 27.75 -34.42 3.58
CA LEU A 703 27.07 -33.19 3.24
C LEU A 703 25.71 -33.08 3.96
N SER A 704 25.37 -31.88 4.40
CA SER A 704 24.07 -31.59 5.01
C SER A 704 23.23 -30.69 4.10
N ASP A 705 21.93 -30.67 4.32
CA ASP A 705 20.97 -29.81 3.58
C ASP A 705 21.22 -28.30 3.77
N ARG A 706 22.18 -27.93 4.62
CA ARG A 706 22.57 -26.52 4.91
C ARG A 706 23.98 -26.17 4.42
N SER A 707 24.55 -27.01 3.56
CA SER A 707 25.85 -26.73 2.97
C SER A 707 25.70 -25.92 1.69
N TYR A 708 26.63 -25.01 1.45
CA TYR A 708 26.81 -24.38 0.15
C TYR A 708 28.29 -24.42 -0.25
N LEU A 709 28.54 -24.30 -1.55
CA LEU A 709 29.85 -24.42 -2.13
C LEU A 709 30.31 -23.09 -2.74
N SER A 710 31.57 -22.72 -2.51
CA SER A 710 32.23 -21.64 -3.25
C SER A 710 33.34 -22.24 -4.11
N LEU A 711 33.32 -21.98 -5.41
CA LEU A 711 34.38 -22.35 -6.34
C LEU A 711 35.34 -21.17 -6.49
N ASP A 712 36.56 -21.33 -6.01
CA ASP A 712 37.61 -20.31 -5.99
C ASP A 712 38.48 -20.40 -7.23
N TRP A 713 38.44 -19.41 -8.07
CA TRP A 713 39.20 -19.30 -9.30
C TRP A 713 40.36 -18.34 -9.16
N GLU A 714 41.53 -18.74 -9.62
CA GLU A 714 42.67 -17.84 -9.78
C GLU A 714 42.34 -16.86 -10.96
N PRO A 715 42.64 -15.55 -10.84
CA PRO A 715 42.30 -14.58 -11.87
C PRO A 715 42.84 -14.91 -13.25
N ASP A 716 44.05 -15.41 -13.35
CA ASP A 716 44.69 -15.80 -14.62
C ASP A 716 44.04 -17.03 -15.25
N ILE A 717 43.55 -17.97 -14.45
CA ILE A 717 42.84 -19.16 -14.89
C ILE A 717 41.43 -18.79 -15.31
N LYS A 718 40.73 -17.97 -14.55
CA LYS A 718 39.41 -17.42 -14.91
C LYS A 718 39.47 -16.74 -16.27
N LYS A 719 40.36 -15.76 -16.46
CA LYS A 719 40.53 -15.03 -17.71
C LYS A 719 40.84 -15.91 -18.91
N LYS A 720 41.50 -17.04 -18.69
CA LYS A 720 41.91 -17.95 -19.78
C LYS A 720 40.87 -18.98 -20.16
N TYR A 721 40.08 -19.45 -19.21
CA TYR A 721 39.19 -20.61 -19.38
C TYR A 721 37.73 -20.36 -19.15
N PHE A 722 37.33 -19.23 -18.53
CA PHE A 722 35.94 -18.91 -18.28
C PHE A 722 35.45 -17.87 -19.29
N ASP A 723 34.38 -18.16 -20.01
CA ASP A 723 33.78 -17.25 -20.97
C ASP A 723 32.56 -16.57 -20.37
N GLU A 724 32.68 -15.30 -20.00
CA GLU A 724 31.59 -14.49 -19.41
C GLU A 724 30.44 -14.24 -20.39
N THR A 725 30.69 -14.30 -21.70
CA THR A 725 29.66 -14.03 -22.72
C THR A 725 28.64 -15.17 -22.85
N VAL A 726 29.06 -16.41 -22.56
CA VAL A 726 28.17 -17.57 -22.56
C VAL A 726 27.17 -17.52 -21.41
N VAL A 727 27.53 -16.91 -20.29
CA VAL A 727 26.69 -16.81 -19.10
C VAL A 727 25.52 -15.84 -19.31
N GLU A 728 25.68 -14.84 -20.17
CA GLU A 728 24.66 -13.84 -20.49
C GLU A 728 23.75 -14.28 -21.65
N ASP A 729 24.04 -15.40 -22.26
CA ASP A 729 23.28 -15.91 -23.41
C ASP A 729 22.14 -16.84 -22.94
N TYR A 730 20.93 -16.54 -23.39
CA TYR A 730 19.74 -17.34 -23.10
C TYR A 730 18.76 -17.39 -24.27
N ASP A 731 18.04 -18.49 -24.36
CA ASP A 731 17.00 -18.68 -25.36
C ASP A 731 15.66 -18.11 -24.90
N LYS A 732 14.84 -17.64 -25.82
CA LYS A 732 13.47 -17.18 -25.54
C LYS A 732 12.46 -18.21 -26.03
N HIS A 733 11.66 -18.72 -25.12
CA HIS A 733 10.53 -19.57 -25.46
C HIS A 733 9.43 -18.76 -26.18
N GLU A 734 8.63 -19.41 -27.05
CA GLU A 734 7.50 -18.77 -27.74
C GLU A 734 6.49 -18.04 -26.82
N SER A 735 6.43 -18.41 -25.55
CA SER A 735 5.62 -17.70 -24.54
C SER A 735 6.06 -16.26 -24.31
N MET A 736 7.29 -15.90 -24.71
CA MET A 736 7.83 -14.53 -24.63
C MET A 736 7.32 -13.63 -25.76
N GLU A 737 6.77 -14.23 -26.85
CA GLU A 737 6.18 -13.46 -27.92
C GLU A 737 5.03 -12.59 -27.42
N TYR A 738 5.02 -11.33 -27.83
CA TYR A 738 3.98 -10.37 -27.45
C TYR A 738 2.65 -10.76 -28.09
N LYS A 739 1.83 -11.51 -27.37
CA LYS A 739 0.40 -11.63 -27.72
C LYS A 739 -0.31 -10.43 -27.11
N PRO A 740 -0.92 -9.52 -27.92
CA PRO A 740 -1.63 -8.38 -27.38
C PRO A 740 -2.72 -8.87 -26.43
N GLN A 741 -2.50 -8.68 -25.13
CA GLN A 741 -3.53 -9.00 -24.14
C GLN A 741 -4.73 -8.11 -24.45
N LYS A 742 -5.89 -8.70 -24.70
CA LYS A 742 -7.17 -7.98 -24.73
C LYS A 742 -7.25 -7.18 -23.45
N LYS A 743 -7.28 -5.83 -23.58
CA LYS A 743 -7.40 -4.92 -22.43
C LYS A 743 -8.61 -5.37 -21.63
N ALA A 744 -8.42 -5.84 -20.40
CA ALA A 744 -9.52 -6.19 -19.52
C ALA A 744 -10.33 -4.92 -19.24
N PHE A 745 -11.59 -4.93 -19.61
CA PHE A 745 -12.56 -3.94 -19.15
C PHE A 745 -13.68 -4.68 -18.42
N PHE A 746 -14.26 -4.04 -17.44
CA PHE A 746 -15.37 -4.57 -16.66
C PHE A 746 -16.56 -3.64 -16.83
N LYS A 747 -17.76 -4.16 -16.81
CA LYS A 747 -18.96 -3.34 -16.71
C LYS A 747 -19.21 -2.97 -15.25
N LEU A 748 -19.85 -1.83 -15.02
CA LEU A 748 -20.28 -1.44 -13.67
C LEU A 748 -21.15 -2.52 -13.02
N LYS A 749 -21.97 -3.18 -13.83
CA LYS A 749 -22.79 -4.33 -13.43
C LYS A 749 -21.97 -5.44 -12.80
N ASP A 750 -20.82 -5.81 -13.38
CA ASP A 750 -19.94 -6.87 -12.86
C ASP A 750 -19.43 -6.53 -11.45
N CYS A 751 -19.17 -5.24 -11.20
CA CYS A 751 -18.75 -4.76 -9.89
C CYS A 751 -19.89 -4.83 -8.85
N ILE A 752 -21.14 -4.54 -9.26
CA ILE A 752 -22.31 -4.64 -8.39
C ILE A 752 -22.63 -6.11 -8.07
N GLU A 753 -22.54 -7.00 -9.06
CA GLU A 753 -22.71 -8.44 -8.87
C GLU A 753 -21.66 -8.98 -7.89
N LEU A 754 -20.41 -8.56 -8.04
CA LEU A 754 -19.32 -8.94 -7.12
C LEU A 754 -19.60 -8.45 -5.70
N PHE A 755 -20.14 -7.22 -5.54
CA PHE A 755 -20.49 -6.65 -4.24
C PHE A 755 -21.60 -7.45 -3.53
N THR A 756 -22.56 -7.99 -4.28
CA THR A 756 -23.68 -8.78 -3.75
C THR A 756 -23.37 -10.28 -3.62
N THR A 757 -22.14 -10.70 -3.94
CA THR A 757 -21.70 -12.10 -3.81
C THR A 757 -21.47 -12.46 -2.35
N LYS A 758 -21.76 -13.71 -1.99
CA LYS A 758 -21.47 -14.27 -0.65
C LYS A 758 -19.96 -14.30 -0.42
N GLU A 759 -19.53 -13.79 0.72
CA GLU A 759 -18.15 -13.85 1.18
C GLU A 759 -18.02 -14.52 2.55
N LYS A 760 -16.88 -15.15 2.81
CA LYS A 760 -16.53 -15.65 4.14
C LYS A 760 -15.66 -14.62 4.84
N LEU A 761 -16.05 -14.24 6.06
CA LEU A 761 -15.27 -13.30 6.87
C LEU A 761 -13.90 -13.88 7.22
N GLY A 762 -12.87 -13.04 7.20
CA GLY A 762 -11.51 -13.39 7.59
C GLY A 762 -11.35 -13.68 9.08
N ALA A 763 -10.20 -14.22 9.46
CA ALA A 763 -9.86 -14.45 10.87
C ALA A 763 -9.65 -13.14 11.65
N GLU A 764 -9.24 -12.09 10.93
CA GLU A 764 -9.00 -10.74 11.48
C GLU A 764 -10.27 -9.92 11.67
N ASP A 765 -11.39 -10.30 11.03
CA ASP A 765 -12.69 -9.61 11.15
C ASP A 765 -13.84 -10.62 11.37
N PRO A 766 -13.81 -11.39 12.47
CA PRO A 766 -14.80 -12.39 12.74
C PRO A 766 -16.08 -11.78 13.34
N TRP A 767 -17.23 -12.35 12.99
CA TRP A 767 -18.51 -11.98 13.56
C TRP A 767 -18.76 -12.72 14.87
N TYR A 768 -19.21 -12.02 15.93
CA TYR A 768 -19.64 -12.64 17.19
C TYR A 768 -21.00 -13.29 17.03
N CYS A 769 -21.06 -14.61 17.07
CA CYS A 769 -22.31 -15.36 17.00
C CYS A 769 -23.01 -15.37 18.37
N PRO A 770 -24.22 -14.79 18.50
CA PRO A 770 -24.93 -14.74 19.77
C PRO A 770 -25.37 -16.13 20.28
N ASN A 771 -25.47 -17.11 19.37
CA ASN A 771 -25.84 -18.48 19.70
C ASN A 771 -24.65 -19.30 20.21
N CYS A 772 -23.52 -19.24 19.51
CA CYS A 772 -22.28 -19.90 19.93
C CYS A 772 -21.54 -19.14 21.03
N LYS A 773 -21.86 -17.87 21.26
CA LYS A 773 -21.16 -16.94 22.18
C LYS A 773 -19.65 -16.84 21.90
N GLN A 774 -19.27 -16.94 20.65
CA GLN A 774 -17.89 -16.92 20.17
C GLN A 774 -17.79 -16.19 18.82
N HIS A 775 -16.61 -15.67 18.55
CA HIS A 775 -16.29 -15.11 17.24
C HIS A 775 -16.20 -16.23 16.20
N GLN A 776 -16.87 -16.03 15.06
CA GLN A 776 -16.97 -17.01 13.97
C GLN A 776 -16.67 -16.34 12.63
N GLN A 777 -16.02 -17.07 11.75
CA GLN A 777 -15.84 -16.64 10.35
C GLN A 777 -17.15 -16.88 9.57
N ALA A 778 -18.15 -16.05 9.84
CA ALA A 778 -19.46 -16.16 9.24
C ALA A 778 -19.44 -15.97 7.73
N THR A 779 -20.40 -16.54 7.03
CA THR A 779 -20.67 -16.18 5.65
C THR A 779 -21.54 -14.93 5.64
N LYS A 780 -21.08 -13.86 4.98
CA LYS A 780 -21.75 -12.57 4.83
C LYS A 780 -22.28 -12.41 3.42
N LYS A 781 -23.48 -11.88 3.28
CA LYS A 781 -24.06 -11.43 2.03
C LYS A 781 -24.68 -10.04 2.21
N LEU A 782 -24.37 -9.13 1.30
CA LEU A 782 -25.01 -7.82 1.22
C LEU A 782 -25.93 -7.81 -0.01
N ASP A 783 -27.18 -7.44 0.20
CA ASP A 783 -28.16 -7.23 -0.88
C ASP A 783 -28.68 -5.79 -0.83
N LEU A 784 -29.06 -5.22 -1.98
CA LEU A 784 -29.66 -3.90 -2.07
C LEU A 784 -31.17 -4.00 -1.77
N TRP A 785 -31.65 -3.26 -0.78
CA TRP A 785 -33.06 -3.21 -0.40
C TRP A 785 -33.77 -2.00 -0.96
N SER A 786 -33.20 -0.81 -0.76
CA SER A 786 -33.68 0.43 -1.34
C SER A 786 -32.51 1.33 -1.76
N LEU A 787 -32.76 2.12 -2.82
CA LEU A 787 -31.74 2.99 -3.39
C LEU A 787 -32.13 4.47 -3.30
N PRO A 788 -31.15 5.38 -3.11
CA PRO A 788 -31.41 6.82 -2.92
C PRO A 788 -31.75 7.54 -4.22
N PRO A 789 -32.29 8.78 -4.14
CA PRO A 789 -32.43 9.67 -5.29
C PRO A 789 -31.12 9.97 -6.02
N VAL A 790 -30.03 10.14 -5.29
CA VAL A 790 -28.69 10.27 -5.85
C VAL A 790 -27.82 9.14 -5.30
N LEU A 791 -27.43 8.25 -6.19
CA LEU A 791 -26.59 7.10 -5.90
C LEU A 791 -25.12 7.47 -6.12
N VAL A 792 -24.32 7.43 -5.06
CA VAL A 792 -22.87 7.62 -5.11
C VAL A 792 -22.20 6.24 -5.17
N VAL A 793 -21.40 6.02 -6.20
CA VAL A 793 -20.69 4.78 -6.40
C VAL A 793 -19.18 5.03 -6.34
N HIS A 794 -18.52 4.45 -5.34
CA HIS A 794 -17.09 4.47 -5.21
C HIS A 794 -16.49 3.17 -5.77
N LEU A 795 -15.57 3.30 -6.72
CA LEU A 795 -14.82 2.18 -7.29
C LEU A 795 -13.56 1.94 -6.45
N LYS A 796 -13.48 0.80 -5.77
CA LYS A 796 -12.36 0.47 -4.86
C LYS A 796 -11.07 0.19 -5.65
N ARG A 797 -10.48 1.27 -6.21
CA ARG A 797 -9.27 1.18 -7.04
C ARG A 797 -7.99 1.08 -6.24
N PHE A 798 -7.92 1.67 -5.04
CA PHE A 798 -6.75 1.65 -4.19
C PHE A 798 -6.76 0.40 -3.31
N SER A 799 -5.74 -0.44 -3.50
CA SER A 799 -5.54 -1.66 -2.74
C SER A 799 -4.31 -1.53 -1.85
N TYR A 800 -4.51 -1.77 -0.57
CA TYR A 800 -3.43 -1.78 0.43
C TYR A 800 -3.28 -3.20 0.94
N SER A 801 -2.15 -3.82 0.71
CA SER A 801 -1.77 -5.07 1.34
C SER A 801 -0.54 -4.85 2.24
N ARG A 802 -0.23 -5.84 3.08
CA ARG A 802 0.95 -5.79 3.96
C ARG A 802 2.27 -5.60 3.18
N TYR A 803 2.28 -5.97 1.88
CA TYR A 803 3.46 -6.00 1.03
C TYR A 803 3.39 -5.10 -0.20
N MET A 804 2.21 -4.67 -0.61
CA MET A 804 2.03 -3.88 -1.84
C MET A 804 0.95 -2.81 -1.69
N ARG A 805 1.23 -1.66 -2.28
CA ARG A 805 0.25 -0.59 -2.53
C ARG A 805 0.04 -0.54 -4.04
N ASP A 806 -1.16 -0.84 -4.49
CA ASP A 806 -1.46 -0.93 -5.92
C ASP A 806 -2.72 -0.12 -6.27
N LYS A 807 -2.73 0.49 -7.46
CA LYS A 807 -3.90 1.14 -8.03
C LYS A 807 -4.41 0.31 -9.21
N LEU A 808 -5.65 -0.14 -9.12
CA LEU A 808 -6.30 -0.89 -10.18
C LEU A 808 -6.73 0.03 -11.34
N ASP A 809 -5.96 0.05 -12.42
CA ASP A 809 -6.19 0.89 -13.61
C ASP A 809 -7.05 0.23 -14.68
N SER A 810 -7.79 -0.82 -14.35
CA SER A 810 -8.73 -1.45 -15.27
C SER A 810 -9.86 -0.47 -15.63
N LEU A 811 -10.25 -0.45 -16.91
CA LEU A 811 -11.43 0.30 -17.34
C LEU A 811 -12.68 -0.34 -16.74
N VAL A 812 -13.48 0.45 -16.04
CA VAL A 812 -14.86 0.11 -15.69
C VAL A 812 -15.76 0.88 -16.65
N ASP A 813 -16.50 0.15 -17.46
CA ASP A 813 -17.49 0.71 -18.37
C ASP A 813 -18.78 0.97 -17.58
N PHE A 814 -19.10 2.25 -17.40
CA PHE A 814 -20.28 2.70 -16.67
C PHE A 814 -21.18 3.52 -17.58
N PRO A 815 -22.50 3.25 -17.62
CA PRO A 815 -23.40 3.94 -18.52
C PRO A 815 -23.59 5.40 -18.11
N LEU A 816 -23.65 6.30 -19.11
CA LEU A 816 -23.98 7.72 -18.87
C LEU A 816 -25.48 7.93 -18.64
N ARG A 817 -26.32 7.07 -19.20
CA ARG A 817 -27.76 7.13 -19.09
C ARG A 817 -28.33 5.76 -18.84
N ASP A 818 -29.49 5.75 -18.22
CA ASP A 818 -30.36 4.59 -18.10
C ASP A 818 -29.73 3.37 -17.41
N LEU A 819 -28.92 3.65 -16.34
CA LEU A 819 -28.43 2.59 -15.46
C LEU A 819 -29.64 1.95 -14.75
N ASP A 820 -30.00 0.76 -15.17
CA ASP A 820 -31.08 0.01 -14.53
C ASP A 820 -30.56 -0.76 -13.31
N MET A 821 -30.98 -0.32 -12.13
CA MET A 821 -30.65 -0.93 -10.85
C MET A 821 -31.75 -1.87 -10.34
N SER A 822 -32.88 -1.98 -11.07
CA SER A 822 -34.04 -2.78 -10.61
C SER A 822 -33.72 -4.24 -10.44
N GLU A 823 -32.80 -4.80 -11.24
CA GLU A 823 -32.39 -6.21 -11.17
C GLU A 823 -31.58 -6.57 -9.92
N PHE A 824 -30.98 -5.57 -9.28
CA PHE A 824 -30.18 -5.75 -8.07
C PHE A 824 -30.96 -5.56 -6.78
N LEU A 825 -32.22 -5.06 -6.88
CA LEU A 825 -33.07 -4.84 -5.73
C LEU A 825 -33.79 -6.12 -5.36
N ILE A 826 -33.60 -6.57 -4.12
CA ILE A 826 -34.31 -7.76 -3.61
C ILE A 826 -35.68 -7.45 -3.00
N ASN A 827 -36.02 -6.16 -2.86
CA ASN A 827 -37.32 -5.71 -2.37
C ASN A 827 -38.39 -5.93 -3.46
N PRO A 828 -39.36 -6.80 -3.29
CA PRO A 828 -40.37 -7.10 -4.31
C PRO A 828 -41.30 -5.91 -4.60
N ASN A 829 -41.36 -4.94 -3.71
CA ASN A 829 -42.20 -3.72 -3.89
C ASN A 829 -41.39 -2.52 -4.44
N ALA A 830 -40.12 -2.69 -4.77
CA ALA A 830 -39.34 -1.67 -5.41
C ALA A 830 -39.86 -1.46 -6.85
N GLY A 831 -40.19 -0.23 -7.19
CA GLY A 831 -40.50 0.16 -8.57
C GLY A 831 -39.27 0.19 -9.46
N PRO A 832 -39.42 0.49 -10.76
CA PRO A 832 -38.29 0.69 -11.69
C PRO A 832 -37.31 1.72 -11.12
N CYS A 833 -36.02 1.37 -11.13
CA CYS A 833 -34.98 2.18 -10.51
C CYS A 833 -33.89 2.47 -11.55
N ARG A 834 -34.07 3.55 -12.32
CA ARG A 834 -33.18 3.95 -13.42
C ARG A 834 -32.47 5.25 -13.09
N TYR A 835 -31.20 5.31 -13.44
CA TYR A 835 -30.31 6.41 -13.10
C TYR A 835 -29.59 6.95 -14.32
N ASP A 836 -29.34 8.27 -14.30
CA ASP A 836 -28.47 8.96 -15.26
C ASP A 836 -27.25 9.52 -14.51
N LEU A 837 -26.08 9.39 -15.11
CA LEU A 837 -24.83 9.93 -14.56
C LEU A 837 -24.86 11.47 -14.62
N ILE A 838 -24.49 12.12 -13.53
CA ILE A 838 -24.45 13.58 -13.42
C ILE A 838 -23.05 14.11 -13.10
N ALA A 839 -22.21 13.33 -12.45
CA ALA A 839 -20.83 13.73 -12.18
C ALA A 839 -19.90 12.52 -11.97
N VAL A 840 -18.61 12.74 -12.20
CA VAL A 840 -17.55 11.77 -11.99
C VAL A 840 -16.35 12.47 -11.38
N SER A 841 -15.87 11.99 -10.25
CA SER A 841 -14.53 12.31 -9.74
C SER A 841 -13.52 11.35 -10.34
N ASN A 842 -12.51 11.87 -11.02
CA ASN A 842 -11.46 11.12 -11.68
C ASN A 842 -10.16 11.17 -10.88
N HIS A 843 -9.37 10.11 -10.95
CA HIS A 843 -8.00 10.09 -10.44
C HIS A 843 -7.01 9.60 -11.48
N TYR A 844 -6.03 10.42 -11.81
CA TYR A 844 -4.93 10.14 -12.73
C TYR A 844 -3.63 9.89 -11.96
N GLY A 845 -2.75 9.06 -12.50
CA GLY A 845 -1.48 8.72 -11.85
C GLY A 845 -1.56 7.57 -10.86
N GLY A 846 -0.47 7.33 -10.13
CA GLY A 846 -0.32 6.24 -9.17
C GLY A 846 -0.63 6.64 -7.72
N MET A 847 -0.33 5.76 -6.76
CA MET A 847 -0.59 5.98 -5.34
C MET A 847 0.36 6.97 -4.66
N GLY A 848 1.57 7.17 -5.20
CA GLY A 848 2.58 8.08 -4.63
C GLY A 848 2.50 9.52 -5.14
N GLY A 849 1.64 9.77 -6.12
CA GLY A 849 1.43 11.07 -6.74
C GLY A 849 0.42 10.96 -7.86
N GLY A 850 -0.61 11.77 -7.81
CA GLY A 850 -1.69 11.75 -8.78
C GLY A 850 -2.41 13.08 -8.84
N HIS A 851 -3.41 13.17 -9.67
CA HIS A 851 -4.22 14.37 -9.83
C HIS A 851 -5.69 14.00 -9.93
N TYR A 852 -6.53 14.77 -9.24
CA TYR A 852 -7.98 14.62 -9.31
C TYR A 852 -8.59 15.71 -10.16
N THR A 853 -9.58 15.33 -10.99
CA THR A 853 -10.47 16.25 -11.72
C THR A 853 -11.90 15.80 -11.57
N ALA A 854 -12.86 16.63 -11.97
CA ALA A 854 -14.26 16.25 -12.02
C ALA A 854 -14.85 16.48 -13.41
N TYR A 855 -15.61 15.51 -13.91
CA TYR A 855 -16.60 15.76 -14.95
C TYR A 855 -17.95 15.97 -14.30
N ALA A 856 -18.66 17.02 -14.67
CA ALA A 856 -20.01 17.22 -14.17
C ALA A 856 -20.92 17.87 -15.23
N LYS A 857 -22.21 17.51 -15.15
CA LYS A 857 -23.24 18.02 -16.04
C LYS A 857 -23.88 19.25 -15.40
N ASN A 858 -23.71 20.41 -16.03
CA ASN A 858 -24.29 21.65 -15.53
C ASN A 858 -25.82 21.63 -15.68
N LYS A 859 -26.55 22.01 -14.62
CA LYS A 859 -28.01 21.99 -14.59
C LYS A 859 -28.67 23.04 -15.48
N GLU A 860 -27.99 24.12 -15.78
CA GLU A 860 -28.54 25.26 -16.53
C GLU A 860 -28.61 24.96 -18.03
N ASP A 861 -27.58 24.36 -18.60
CA ASP A 861 -27.51 24.09 -20.05
C ASP A 861 -27.48 22.58 -20.40
N GLY A 862 -27.43 21.73 -19.39
CA GLY A 862 -27.41 20.28 -19.58
C GLY A 862 -26.16 19.70 -20.23
N LYS A 863 -25.06 20.49 -20.32
CA LYS A 863 -23.80 20.08 -20.95
C LYS A 863 -22.80 19.58 -19.92
N TRP A 864 -21.87 18.76 -20.39
CA TRP A 864 -20.76 18.27 -19.60
C TRP A 864 -19.58 19.23 -19.61
N TYR A 865 -18.96 19.37 -18.46
CA TYR A 865 -17.76 20.19 -18.26
C TYR A 865 -16.71 19.41 -17.48
N ASN A 866 -15.45 19.67 -17.82
CA ASN A 866 -14.29 19.24 -17.07
C ASN A 866 -13.87 20.33 -16.10
N PHE A 867 -13.84 20.01 -14.82
CA PHE A 867 -13.37 20.89 -13.75
C PHE A 867 -12.00 20.37 -13.32
N ASP A 868 -10.97 21.09 -13.69
CA ASP A 868 -9.57 20.83 -13.35
C ASP A 868 -9.03 22.00 -12.54
N ASP A 869 -9.16 21.86 -11.21
CA ASP A 869 -8.86 22.94 -10.26
C ASP A 869 -9.50 24.27 -10.67
N SER A 870 -8.71 25.30 -10.98
CA SER A 870 -9.20 26.62 -11.40
C SER A 870 -9.71 26.67 -12.84
N SER A 871 -9.47 25.65 -13.64
CA SER A 871 -9.88 25.60 -15.05
C SER A 871 -11.20 24.87 -15.21
N VAL A 872 -12.10 25.45 -16.02
CA VAL A 872 -13.35 24.82 -16.43
C VAL A 872 -13.44 24.83 -17.94
N SER A 873 -13.61 23.66 -18.56
CA SER A 873 -13.68 23.50 -20.01
C SER A 873 -14.84 22.59 -20.41
N PRO A 874 -15.47 22.79 -21.58
CA PRO A 874 -16.46 21.86 -22.08
C PRO A 874 -15.88 20.47 -22.25
N ALA A 875 -16.68 19.45 -21.97
CA ALA A 875 -16.31 18.05 -22.16
C ALA A 875 -17.32 17.35 -23.07
N SER A 876 -16.84 16.43 -23.90
CA SER A 876 -17.68 15.56 -24.71
C SER A 876 -17.99 14.25 -23.97
N GLU A 877 -19.14 13.64 -24.27
CA GLU A 877 -19.60 12.42 -23.56
C GLU A 877 -18.66 11.22 -23.71
N ASP A 878 -17.92 11.14 -24.80
CA ASP A 878 -16.93 10.09 -25.06
C ASP A 878 -15.68 10.16 -24.15
N GLN A 879 -15.43 11.30 -23.54
CA GLN A 879 -14.30 11.51 -22.62
C GLN A 879 -14.60 11.08 -21.19
N ILE A 880 -15.88 10.95 -20.81
CA ILE A 880 -16.30 10.78 -19.43
C ILE A 880 -15.98 9.39 -18.92
N VAL A 881 -16.23 8.35 -19.72
CA VAL A 881 -15.96 6.96 -19.35
C VAL A 881 -14.49 6.65 -19.60
N SER A 882 -13.73 6.56 -18.56
CA SER A 882 -12.28 6.35 -18.63
C SER A 882 -11.76 5.48 -17.48
N LYS A 883 -10.50 5.08 -17.56
CA LYS A 883 -9.81 4.38 -16.46
C LYS A 883 -9.64 5.24 -15.21
N ALA A 884 -9.77 6.56 -15.36
CA ALA A 884 -9.62 7.50 -14.26
C ALA A 884 -10.88 7.60 -13.39
N GLY A 885 -12.05 7.18 -13.89
CA GLY A 885 -13.30 7.22 -13.13
C GLY A 885 -13.15 6.56 -11.76
N TYR A 886 -13.38 7.30 -10.68
CA TYR A 886 -13.13 6.87 -9.31
C TYR A 886 -14.38 6.91 -8.44
N VAL A 887 -15.09 8.04 -8.41
CA VAL A 887 -16.39 8.16 -7.73
C VAL A 887 -17.42 8.67 -8.74
N LEU A 888 -18.51 7.94 -8.88
CA LEU A 888 -19.58 8.19 -9.84
C LEU A 888 -20.83 8.68 -9.09
N PHE A 889 -21.50 9.67 -9.64
CA PHE A 889 -22.72 10.23 -9.08
C PHE A 889 -23.86 10.03 -10.08
N TYR A 890 -24.85 9.26 -9.68
CA TYR A 890 -26.03 8.93 -10.49
C TYR A 890 -27.28 9.53 -9.90
N GLN A 891 -28.07 10.21 -10.70
CA GLN A 891 -29.37 10.76 -10.32
C GLN A 891 -30.50 9.90 -10.87
N ARG A 892 -31.46 9.56 -10.03
CA ARG A 892 -32.62 8.77 -10.40
C ARG A 892 -33.55 9.58 -11.30
N GLN A 893 -34.02 8.96 -12.40
CA GLN A 893 -34.79 9.64 -13.47
C GLN A 893 -36.16 10.17 -13.01
N ASP A 894 -36.82 9.51 -12.07
CA ASP A 894 -38.13 9.91 -11.54
C ASP A 894 -38.05 11.20 -10.71
N THR A 895 -36.88 11.53 -10.16
CA THR A 895 -36.67 12.76 -9.40
C THR A 895 -36.52 14.01 -10.28
N VAL A 896 -36.30 13.84 -11.59
CA VAL A 896 -36.11 14.94 -12.55
C VAL A 896 -37.45 15.48 -13.09
N LYS A 897 -38.51 14.67 -13.05
CA LYS A 897 -39.84 15.01 -13.64
C LYS A 897 -40.71 15.93 -12.77
N GLY A 898 -40.13 16.68 -11.84
CA GLY A 898 -40.81 17.82 -11.17
C GLY A 898 -41.88 17.47 -10.13
N THR A 899 -42.01 16.19 -9.74
CA THR A 899 -42.74 15.83 -8.52
C THR A 899 -41.82 16.03 -7.35
N GLY A 900 -41.68 17.32 -6.96
CA GLY A 900 -40.62 17.77 -6.07
C GLY A 900 -40.67 17.09 -4.72
N TYR A 901 -39.51 16.68 -4.25
CA TYR A 901 -39.22 16.29 -2.87
C TYR A 901 -39.77 17.24 -1.80
N PHE A 902 -40.05 18.47 -2.16
CA PHE A 902 -40.59 19.53 -1.28
C PHE A 902 -42.12 19.57 -1.15
N HIS A 903 -42.86 18.89 -2.04
CA HIS A 903 -44.33 18.84 -1.96
C HIS A 903 -44.88 17.75 -1.05
N LEU A 904 -44.11 16.69 -0.76
CA LEU A 904 -44.62 15.60 0.09
C LEU A 904 -44.64 15.94 1.59
N ARG A 905 -43.99 17.01 2.04
CA ARG A 905 -44.06 17.48 3.45
C ARG A 905 -45.11 18.59 3.70
N ALA A 906 -45.52 19.33 2.68
CA ALA A 906 -46.53 20.37 2.86
C ALA A 906 -47.95 19.81 3.04
N SER A 907 -48.17 18.53 2.67
CA SER A 907 -49.50 17.89 2.82
C SER A 907 -49.68 17.06 4.10
N ALA A 908 -48.58 16.91 4.90
CA ALA A 908 -48.64 16.17 6.17
C ALA A 908 -49.09 17.03 7.36
N SER A 909 -49.31 18.35 7.19
CA SER A 909 -49.79 19.24 8.25
C SER A 909 -51.33 19.52 8.22
N THR A 910 -52.07 18.98 7.25
CA THR A 910 -53.53 19.03 7.26
C THR A 910 -54.07 17.63 7.10
N GLY A 911 -54.62 17.08 8.18
CA GLY A 911 -55.21 15.76 8.19
C GLY A 911 -56.32 15.59 7.18
N HIS A 912 -56.26 14.59 6.35
CA HIS A 912 -57.25 13.57 6.06
C HIS A 912 -56.67 12.56 5.05
N LEU A 913 -56.91 11.30 5.39
CA LEU A 913 -56.70 10.03 4.66
C LEU A 913 -56.78 10.16 3.14
N ASP A 914 -55.77 9.64 2.41
CA ASP A 914 -55.94 8.48 1.59
C ASP A 914 -54.62 7.98 1.01
N TYR A 915 -54.52 6.68 0.98
CA TYR A 915 -53.51 5.78 0.46
C TYR A 915 -52.73 6.24 -0.76
N TYR A 916 -51.39 6.17 -0.67
CA TYR A 916 -50.44 5.52 -1.56
C TYR A 916 -49.04 6.20 -1.58
N PHE A 917 -48.04 5.34 -1.35
CA PHE A 917 -46.61 5.47 -1.67
C PHE A 917 -45.72 6.25 -0.71
N TYR A 918 -45.10 5.49 0.17
CA TYR A 918 -43.89 5.83 0.90
C TYR A 918 -42.67 5.22 0.19
N PHE A 919 -41.62 6.00 0.05
CA PHE A 919 -40.27 5.50 -0.25
C PHE A 919 -39.17 6.23 0.51
N PHE A 920 -38.17 5.54 0.84
CA PHE A 920 -37.31 5.59 1.98
C PHE A 920 -35.83 5.67 1.67
N ILE A 921 -35.00 6.00 2.61
CA ILE A 921 -33.61 6.39 2.50
C ILE A 921 -32.77 6.03 3.71
N PHE A 922 -31.48 5.60 3.52
CA PHE A 922 -30.59 5.25 4.60
C PHE A 922 -29.11 5.16 4.37
N PHE A 923 -28.32 4.94 5.11
CA PHE A 923 -27.28 5.02 6.03
C PHE A 923 -25.91 4.46 5.72
N SER A 924 -24.98 4.91 6.50
CA SER A 924 -23.55 4.63 6.59
C SER A 924 -23.23 3.34 7.35
N PRO A 925 -22.22 2.56 6.96
CA PRO A 925 -21.58 1.63 7.85
C PRO A 925 -20.16 2.09 8.17
N PHE A 926 -19.87 2.24 9.41
CA PHE A 926 -18.66 1.90 10.12
C PHE A 926 -18.75 2.47 11.54
N ARG A 927 -19.51 1.78 12.36
CA ARG A 927 -19.23 1.65 13.79
C ARG A 927 -19.76 0.31 14.23
N THR A 928 -18.88 -0.64 14.36
CA THR A 928 -19.07 -1.73 15.31
C THR A 928 -19.08 -1.14 16.70
N THR A 929 -20.24 -0.73 17.19
CA THR A 929 -20.42 -0.54 18.61
C THR A 929 -20.70 -1.90 19.22
N HIS A 930 -19.71 -2.46 19.87
CA HIS A 930 -19.95 -3.47 20.88
C HIS A 930 -20.86 -2.88 21.95
N PRO A 931 -21.91 -3.58 22.40
CA PRO A 931 -22.62 -3.19 23.60
C PRO A 931 -21.69 -3.43 24.78
N ILE A 932 -21.28 -2.36 25.44
CA ILE A 932 -20.74 -2.44 26.80
C ILE A 932 -21.89 -2.91 27.66
N ARG A 933 -21.77 -4.11 28.18
CA ARG A 933 -22.57 -4.57 29.31
C ARG A 933 -22.17 -3.72 30.52
N THR A 934 -23.08 -2.96 31.03
CA THR A 934 -23.19 -2.78 32.49
C THR A 934 -24.31 -3.67 32.95
N GLU A 935 -24.05 -4.37 34.04
CA GLU A 935 -25.02 -5.16 34.79
C GLU A 935 -26.37 -4.46 34.93
#